data_a25c9abe35dbc461ca3db6cdd5ac177e
#
_entry.id   a25c9abe35dbc461ca3db6cdd5ac177e
#
_cell.length_a   1.000
_cell.length_b   1.000
_cell.length_c   1.000
_cell.angle_alpha   90.00
_cell.angle_beta   90.00
_cell.angle_gamma   90.00
#
_symmetry.space_group_name_H-M   'P 1'
#
loop_
_entity.id
_entity.type
_entity.pdbx_description
1 polymer ?
#
loop_
_entity_poly.entity_id
_entity_poly.type
_entity_poly.pdbx_seq_one_letter_code
_entity_poly.pdbx_strand_id
1 'polypeptide(L)'
;MILACHNIKKAFGEEVIVSGGSFHIEDHEKAALVGPNGAGKTTLLKMIVGEIQADGGNVVLTRGKTMGYLAQHQDMNNDRTIYQEVRTAKADILDMERQIREIEQEMKHLSGERLEERMNTYQRLTAAFERENGYACESEITGVLKGLGFTEEEFAKPVATLSGGQKTRVSLGKLLLTKPDILLLDEPTNHLDLNSISWLETYLLNYPGALLIVSHVRYFLNRVVTKVVEIELGKLTTFMGNYTDYAKKKEMLREARMKEYLNQQQEIKHQEAVIEKLRSFNREKSIKRAESREKMLDKMTPVEKPMELHTDMHLTLEPSCVSGNDVLIVEHLSKAFPPQILFENISFEIKRGEHVAIIGDNGTGKTTILKILNQVLKADSGSFRLGSNVKIGYYDQEHHVLHMEKTIFQEISDDYPNLNNTQIRKVLAAFLFTGDDVFKLIGDLSGGERGRVSLAKLMLSEANFLILDEPTNHLDITSKEILEHALNNYTGTVLYVSHDRYFINQTATRIMDLVNHTFVNYIGNYDYYLEKKEELTAAYSNTSRLENNSSSATTDLASDSKLSWQEQKEAQAKERKRANEFKKTEERIGVLEDRSAEIDILMAQEEVYTNSVKCQELAKERAEIDAELETLYEKWEELAE
;
A
#
# COMPACT_ATOMS: atom_id res chain seq x y z
N MET A 1 -5.46 24.70 -16.45
CA MET A 1 -4.82 23.47 -16.96
C MET A 1 -3.33 23.68 -17.01
N ILE A 2 -2.54 22.86 -16.31
CA ILE A 2 -1.08 23.02 -16.26
C ILE A 2 -0.37 22.04 -17.21
N LEU A 3 -0.86 20.80 -17.29
CA LEU A 3 -0.32 19.74 -18.14
C LEU A 3 -1.45 19.10 -18.95
N ALA A 4 -1.23 18.85 -20.24
CA ALA A 4 -2.12 18.08 -21.09
C ALA A 4 -1.35 17.06 -21.92
N CYS A 5 -1.86 15.85 -21.91
CA CYS A 5 -1.42 14.75 -22.76
C CYS A 5 -2.52 14.46 -23.78
N HIS A 6 -2.21 14.56 -25.07
CA HIS A 6 -3.18 14.35 -26.15
C HIS A 6 -2.76 13.15 -27.01
N ASN A 7 -3.60 12.11 -27.01
CA ASN A 7 -3.48 10.92 -27.87
C ASN A 7 -2.06 10.31 -27.86
N ILE A 8 -1.47 10.19 -26.66
CA ILE A 8 -0.11 9.68 -26.47
C ILE A 8 -0.03 8.23 -26.88
N LYS A 9 0.95 7.89 -27.72
CA LYS A 9 1.24 6.53 -28.17
C LYS A 9 2.68 6.18 -27.91
N LYS A 10 2.94 4.96 -27.42
CA LYS A 10 4.30 4.42 -27.27
C LYS A 10 4.28 2.91 -27.37
N ALA A 11 5.23 2.38 -28.14
CA ALA A 11 5.50 0.96 -28.24
C ALA A 11 7.02 0.71 -28.16
N PHE A 12 7.41 -0.45 -27.67
CA PHE A 12 8.79 -0.96 -27.73
C PHE A 12 8.77 -2.28 -28.51
N GLY A 13 9.25 -2.24 -29.75
CA GLY A 13 9.12 -3.38 -30.66
C GLY A 13 7.66 -3.71 -30.94
N GLU A 14 7.23 -4.92 -30.58
CA GLU A 14 5.84 -5.38 -30.72
C GLU A 14 4.94 -5.05 -29.52
N GLU A 15 5.53 -4.65 -28.39
CA GLU A 15 4.81 -4.37 -27.16
C GLU A 15 4.28 -2.93 -27.12
N VAL A 16 2.94 -2.80 -27.09
CA VAL A 16 2.25 -1.50 -27.01
C VAL A 16 2.08 -1.10 -25.57
N ILE A 17 2.78 -0.05 -25.13
CA ILE A 17 2.70 0.46 -23.75
C ILE A 17 1.52 1.43 -23.60
N VAL A 18 1.32 2.34 -24.55
CA VAL A 18 0.19 3.28 -24.57
C VAL A 18 -0.36 3.35 -25.97
N SER A 19 -1.68 3.11 -26.12
CA SER A 19 -2.36 2.98 -27.41
C SER A 19 -3.14 4.22 -27.87
N GLY A 20 -2.87 5.41 -27.28
CA GLY A 20 -3.54 6.66 -27.69
C GLY A 20 -4.42 7.24 -26.58
N GLY A 21 -3.88 7.36 -25.38
CA GLY A 21 -4.58 7.95 -24.25
C GLY A 21 -4.47 9.47 -24.17
N SER A 22 -5.50 10.12 -23.60
CA SER A 22 -5.51 11.55 -23.33
C SER A 22 -5.95 11.81 -21.91
N PHE A 23 -5.24 12.72 -21.22
CA PHE A 23 -5.64 13.24 -19.91
C PHE A 23 -5.03 14.64 -19.71
N HIS A 24 -5.52 15.35 -18.73
CA HIS A 24 -5.00 16.66 -18.36
C HIS A 24 -4.94 16.79 -16.83
N ILE A 25 -4.12 17.73 -16.37
CA ILE A 25 -4.00 18.10 -14.96
C ILE A 25 -4.23 19.61 -14.87
N GLU A 26 -5.14 20.00 -13.98
CA GLU A 26 -5.41 21.42 -13.71
C GLU A 26 -4.41 22.00 -12.71
N ASP A 27 -4.41 23.34 -12.60
CA ASP A 27 -3.63 24.02 -11.58
C ASP A 27 -4.10 23.57 -10.18
N HIS A 28 -3.17 23.29 -9.26
CA HIS A 28 -3.41 22.79 -7.90
C HIS A 28 -4.08 21.40 -7.82
N GLU A 29 -4.31 20.72 -8.94
CA GLU A 29 -4.90 19.40 -8.95
C GLU A 29 -3.90 18.34 -8.50
N LYS A 30 -4.36 17.36 -7.72
CA LYS A 30 -3.54 16.26 -7.20
C LYS A 30 -4.01 14.95 -7.81
N ALA A 31 -3.24 14.47 -8.81
CA ALA A 31 -3.57 13.28 -9.57
C ALA A 31 -2.65 12.11 -9.21
N ALA A 32 -3.21 10.89 -9.19
CA ALA A 32 -2.45 9.65 -9.15
C ALA A 32 -2.43 8.99 -10.53
N LEU A 33 -1.30 8.38 -10.89
CA LEU A 33 -1.19 7.45 -12.01
C LEU A 33 -1.11 6.03 -11.45
N VAL A 34 -2.12 5.21 -11.71
CA VAL A 34 -2.24 3.85 -11.19
C VAL A 34 -2.29 2.82 -12.32
N GLY A 35 -1.95 1.58 -12.02
CA GLY A 35 -1.95 0.46 -12.96
C GLY A 35 -1.04 -0.67 -12.49
N PRO A 36 -1.14 -1.87 -13.05
CA PRO A 36 -0.29 -3.00 -12.70
C PRO A 36 1.19 -2.70 -12.97
N ASN A 37 2.08 -3.50 -12.39
CA ASN A 37 3.50 -3.43 -12.69
C ASN A 37 3.71 -3.79 -14.17
N GLY A 38 4.64 -3.07 -14.82
CA GLY A 38 4.87 -3.21 -16.27
C GLY A 38 3.88 -2.47 -17.17
N ALA A 39 2.78 -1.89 -16.66
CA ALA A 39 1.79 -1.17 -17.48
C ALA A 39 2.32 0.12 -18.15
N GLY A 40 3.56 0.54 -17.86
CA GLY A 40 4.17 1.72 -18.48
C GLY A 40 4.02 3.03 -17.70
N LYS A 41 3.73 2.99 -16.39
CA LYS A 41 3.60 4.19 -15.53
C LYS A 41 4.85 5.08 -15.60
N THR A 42 6.02 4.52 -15.29
CA THR A 42 7.31 5.22 -15.36
C THR A 42 7.64 5.68 -16.78
N THR A 43 7.30 4.89 -17.80
CA THR A 43 7.48 5.27 -19.21
C THR A 43 6.64 6.50 -19.56
N LEU A 44 5.39 6.56 -19.09
CA LEU A 44 4.52 7.72 -19.28
C LEU A 44 5.08 8.96 -18.57
N LEU A 45 5.57 8.84 -17.33
CA LEU A 45 6.24 9.94 -16.64
C LEU A 45 7.48 10.43 -17.42
N LYS A 46 8.31 9.53 -17.91
CA LYS A 46 9.50 9.87 -18.73
C LYS A 46 9.13 10.54 -20.06
N MET A 47 8.00 10.17 -20.67
CA MET A 47 7.48 10.87 -21.85
C MET A 47 7.02 12.28 -21.51
N ILE A 48 6.37 12.47 -20.36
CA ILE A 48 5.93 13.80 -19.90
C ILE A 48 7.11 14.71 -19.63
N VAL A 49 8.19 14.18 -19.04
CA VAL A 49 9.43 14.95 -18.77
C VAL A 49 10.23 15.20 -20.06
N GLY A 50 10.01 14.40 -21.11
CA GLY A 50 10.74 14.52 -22.38
C GLY A 50 12.02 13.65 -22.44
N GLU A 51 12.26 12.76 -21.48
CA GLU A 51 13.36 11.79 -21.52
C GLU A 51 13.15 10.71 -22.59
N ILE A 52 11.89 10.36 -22.85
CA ILE A 52 11.49 9.41 -23.89
C ILE A 52 10.53 10.12 -24.85
N GLN A 53 10.81 10.02 -26.15
CA GLN A 53 9.90 10.55 -27.17
C GLN A 53 8.68 9.64 -27.33
N ALA A 54 7.48 10.24 -27.38
CA ALA A 54 6.27 9.54 -27.77
C ALA A 54 6.31 9.21 -29.27
N ASP A 55 5.78 8.04 -29.65
CA ASP A 55 5.68 7.64 -31.08
C ASP A 55 4.50 8.36 -31.76
N GLY A 56 3.57 8.89 -30.97
CA GLY A 56 2.46 9.73 -31.45
C GLY A 56 1.81 10.50 -30.32
N GLY A 57 1.06 11.53 -30.68
CA GLY A 57 0.44 12.45 -29.73
C GLY A 57 1.41 13.53 -29.23
N ASN A 58 0.93 14.38 -28.31
CA ASN A 58 1.69 15.52 -27.80
C ASN A 58 1.50 15.67 -26.29
N VAL A 59 2.59 16.04 -25.61
CA VAL A 59 2.59 16.52 -24.22
C VAL A 59 2.73 18.05 -24.25
N VAL A 60 1.84 18.76 -23.58
CA VAL A 60 1.83 20.22 -23.53
C VAL A 60 1.90 20.67 -22.08
N LEU A 61 2.98 21.33 -21.71
CA LEU A 61 3.10 22.09 -20.46
C LEU A 61 2.75 23.54 -20.74
N THR A 62 1.96 24.16 -19.87
CA THR A 62 1.60 25.59 -20.00
C THR A 62 2.86 26.46 -19.97
N ARG A 63 2.92 27.43 -20.89
CA ARG A 63 4.08 28.30 -21.04
C ARG A 63 4.40 29.06 -19.75
N GLY A 64 5.66 29.06 -19.35
CA GLY A 64 6.13 29.74 -18.14
C GLY A 64 5.96 28.94 -16.85
N LYS A 65 5.42 27.73 -16.92
CA LYS A 65 5.31 26.81 -15.78
C LYS A 65 6.53 25.90 -15.69
N THR A 66 6.93 25.61 -14.46
CA THR A 66 8.07 24.74 -14.13
C THR A 66 7.60 23.35 -13.73
N MET A 67 8.39 22.34 -14.12
CA MET A 67 8.10 20.95 -13.81
C MET A 67 9.29 20.34 -13.07
N GLY A 68 9.01 19.60 -12.00
CA GLY A 68 9.99 18.84 -11.26
C GLY A 68 9.67 17.34 -11.30
N TYR A 69 10.69 16.50 -11.47
CA TYR A 69 10.53 15.06 -11.55
C TYR A 69 11.44 14.32 -10.57
N LEU A 70 10.87 13.42 -9.80
CA LEU A 70 11.58 12.44 -8.98
C LEU A 70 11.58 11.10 -9.70
N ALA A 71 12.73 10.68 -10.21
CA ALA A 71 12.92 9.36 -10.76
C ALA A 71 13.15 8.31 -9.66
N GLN A 72 12.75 7.07 -9.93
CA GLN A 72 12.90 5.95 -8.99
C GLN A 72 14.36 5.68 -8.59
N HIS A 73 15.31 5.93 -9.50
CA HIS A 73 16.75 5.83 -9.24
C HIS A 73 17.44 7.11 -9.66
N GLN A 74 18.27 7.65 -8.77
CA GLN A 74 19.10 8.82 -9.06
C GLN A 74 20.55 8.55 -8.66
N ASP A 75 21.45 8.70 -9.62
CA ASP A 75 22.89 8.63 -9.39
C ASP A 75 23.40 9.98 -8.88
N MET A 76 23.55 10.09 -7.56
CA MET A 76 24.21 11.21 -6.91
C MET A 76 25.58 10.74 -6.42
N ASN A 77 26.63 11.10 -7.15
CA ASN A 77 28.01 10.80 -6.78
C ASN A 77 28.80 12.13 -6.68
N ASN A 78 28.53 12.89 -5.60
CA ASN A 78 29.31 14.08 -5.29
C ASN A 78 29.78 14.05 -3.83
N ASP A 79 30.84 14.81 -3.53
CA ASP A 79 31.45 14.88 -2.21
C ASP A 79 30.75 15.86 -1.25
N ARG A 80 29.61 16.44 -1.67
CA ARG A 80 28.83 17.34 -0.84
C ARG A 80 28.14 16.57 0.29
N THR A 81 27.96 17.26 1.42
CA THR A 81 27.13 16.72 2.50
C THR A 81 25.65 16.76 2.13
N ILE A 82 24.82 15.96 2.83
CA ILE A 82 23.36 15.96 2.65
C ILE A 82 22.81 17.39 2.70
N TYR A 83 23.20 18.14 3.74
CA TYR A 83 22.74 19.51 3.92
C TYR A 83 23.18 20.43 2.77
N GLN A 84 24.44 20.35 2.35
CA GLN A 84 24.96 21.14 1.23
C GLN A 84 24.26 20.80 -0.08
N GLU A 85 23.97 19.55 -0.35
CA GLU A 85 23.30 19.13 -1.57
C GLU A 85 21.85 19.65 -1.62
N VAL A 86 21.09 19.52 -0.53
CA VAL A 86 19.71 20.00 -0.46
C VAL A 86 19.66 21.53 -0.49
N ARG A 87 20.63 22.20 0.11
CA ARG A 87 20.81 23.66 0.10
C ARG A 87 20.94 24.23 -1.31
N THR A 88 21.47 23.47 -2.28
CA THR A 88 21.54 23.91 -3.68
C THR A 88 20.19 24.20 -4.31
N ALA A 89 19.09 23.63 -3.81
CA ALA A 89 17.73 23.94 -4.26
C ALA A 89 17.29 25.40 -4.02
N LYS A 90 17.97 26.08 -3.11
CA LYS A 90 17.73 27.49 -2.71
C LYS A 90 18.89 28.41 -3.07
N ALA A 91 19.72 28.00 -4.06
CA ALA A 91 20.91 28.75 -4.45
C ALA A 91 20.60 30.22 -4.76
N ASP A 92 19.49 30.50 -5.48
CA ASP A 92 19.09 31.86 -5.87
C ASP A 92 18.79 32.74 -4.65
N ILE A 93 18.12 32.19 -3.62
CA ILE A 93 17.80 32.90 -2.38
C ILE A 93 19.09 33.18 -1.58
N LEU A 94 19.98 32.20 -1.50
CA LEU A 94 21.26 32.33 -0.82
C LEU A 94 22.21 33.32 -1.53
N ASP A 95 22.15 33.36 -2.84
CA ASP A 95 22.90 34.37 -3.63
C ASP A 95 22.34 35.77 -3.42
N MET A 96 21.00 35.93 -3.33
CA MET A 96 20.39 37.22 -2.95
C MET A 96 20.84 37.64 -1.56
N GLU A 97 20.84 36.75 -0.58
CA GLU A 97 21.30 37.04 0.78
C GLU A 97 22.76 37.52 0.78
N ARG A 98 23.63 36.82 0.03
CA ARG A 98 25.04 37.20 -0.10
C ARG A 98 25.18 38.59 -0.73
N GLN A 99 24.48 38.85 -1.83
CA GLN A 99 24.49 40.15 -2.48
C GLN A 99 23.98 41.28 -1.57
N ILE A 100 22.92 41.03 -0.79
CA ILE A 100 22.42 41.98 0.21
C ILE A 100 23.51 42.34 1.22
N ARG A 101 24.20 41.32 1.78
CA ARG A 101 25.30 41.52 2.75
C ARG A 101 26.51 42.24 2.13
N GLU A 102 26.86 41.96 0.87
CA GLU A 102 27.92 42.63 0.14
C GLU A 102 27.58 44.12 -0.05
N ILE A 103 26.35 44.40 -0.49
CA ILE A 103 25.89 45.78 -0.67
C ILE A 103 25.86 46.54 0.68
N GLU A 104 25.45 45.93 1.77
CA GLU A 104 25.51 46.51 3.10
C GLU A 104 26.93 46.91 3.51
N GLN A 105 27.93 46.09 3.17
CA GLN A 105 29.33 46.40 3.43
C GLN A 105 29.84 47.58 2.54
N GLU A 106 29.50 47.54 1.25
CA GLU A 106 29.87 48.59 0.30
C GLU A 106 29.25 49.97 0.68
N MET A 107 28.00 50.01 1.11
CA MET A 107 27.30 51.21 1.49
C MET A 107 27.97 51.96 2.66
N LYS A 108 28.72 51.25 3.52
CA LYS A 108 29.49 51.87 4.63
C LYS A 108 30.59 52.82 4.14
N HIS A 109 31.03 52.65 2.89
CA HIS A 109 32.19 53.37 2.32
C HIS A 109 31.81 54.27 1.13
N LEU A 110 30.52 54.33 0.74
CA LEU A 110 30.02 55.09 -0.39
C LEU A 110 29.34 56.38 0.09
N SER A 111 29.32 57.42 -0.79
CA SER A 111 28.63 58.67 -0.56
C SER A 111 28.10 59.23 -1.88
N GLY A 112 27.09 60.12 -1.79
CA GLY A 112 26.47 60.79 -2.97
C GLY A 112 25.69 59.82 -3.87
N GLU A 113 25.68 60.11 -5.18
CA GLU A 113 24.89 59.45 -6.21
C GLU A 113 25.10 57.91 -6.24
N ARG A 114 26.34 57.45 -6.01
CA ARG A 114 26.68 56.01 -5.93
C ARG A 114 26.04 55.32 -4.73
N LEU A 115 25.85 56.01 -3.62
CA LEU A 115 25.14 55.50 -2.46
C LEU A 115 23.65 55.31 -2.78
N GLU A 116 23.02 56.26 -3.46
CA GLU A 116 21.61 56.13 -3.88
C GLU A 116 21.36 54.99 -4.83
N GLU A 117 22.21 54.75 -5.83
CA GLU A 117 22.12 53.60 -6.73
C GLU A 117 22.19 52.26 -5.95
N ARG A 118 23.10 52.18 -4.99
CA ARG A 118 23.25 50.96 -4.15
C ARG A 118 22.07 50.78 -3.20
N MET A 119 21.54 51.85 -2.63
CA MET A 119 20.32 51.80 -1.80
C MET A 119 19.10 51.30 -2.60
N ASN A 120 18.93 51.74 -3.83
CA ASN A 120 17.86 51.28 -4.69
C ASN A 120 18.01 49.77 -5.02
N THR A 121 19.24 49.31 -5.26
CA THR A 121 19.54 47.87 -5.50
C THR A 121 19.29 47.05 -4.23
N TYR A 122 19.72 47.53 -3.08
CA TYR A 122 19.47 46.94 -1.78
C TYR A 122 17.98 46.76 -1.50
N GLN A 123 17.19 47.83 -1.66
CA GLN A 123 15.73 47.74 -1.45
C GLN A 123 15.06 46.72 -2.37
N ARG A 124 15.45 46.70 -3.66
CA ARG A 124 14.92 45.72 -4.62
C ARG A 124 15.24 44.30 -4.25
N LEU A 125 16.50 44.04 -3.87
CA LEU A 125 16.95 42.69 -3.49
C LEU A 125 16.32 42.24 -2.16
N THR A 126 16.24 43.13 -1.16
CA THR A 126 15.60 42.86 0.12
C THR A 126 14.10 42.54 -0.06
N ALA A 127 13.39 43.33 -0.87
CA ALA A 127 11.99 43.07 -1.19
C ALA A 127 11.79 41.73 -1.96
N ALA A 128 12.73 41.37 -2.82
CA ALA A 128 12.71 40.08 -3.49
C ALA A 128 13.00 38.90 -2.51
N PHE A 129 13.99 39.07 -1.63
CA PHE A 129 14.35 38.10 -0.61
C PHE A 129 13.21 37.85 0.40
N GLU A 130 12.52 38.90 0.83
CA GLU A 130 11.34 38.80 1.69
C GLU A 130 10.16 38.12 0.99
N ARG A 131 9.93 38.43 -0.29
CA ARG A 131 8.87 37.78 -1.09
C ARG A 131 9.09 36.28 -1.24
N GLU A 132 10.35 35.87 -1.42
CA GLU A 132 10.74 34.43 -1.50
C GLU A 132 10.90 33.79 -0.13
N ASN A 133 10.52 34.49 0.96
CA ASN A 133 10.59 33.99 2.33
C ASN A 133 12.03 33.61 2.76
N GLY A 134 13.02 34.39 2.34
CA GLY A 134 14.44 34.08 2.47
C GLY A 134 14.89 33.86 3.92
N TYR A 135 14.32 34.59 4.89
CA TYR A 135 14.62 34.39 6.32
C TYR A 135 14.25 33.00 6.86
N ALA A 136 13.28 32.33 6.25
CA ALA A 136 12.87 30.98 6.66
C ALA A 136 13.64 29.86 5.92
N CYS A 137 14.53 30.20 4.98
CA CYS A 137 15.20 29.25 4.08
C CYS A 137 15.94 28.12 4.84
N GLU A 138 16.75 28.45 5.83
CA GLU A 138 17.52 27.46 6.62
C GLU A 138 16.60 26.57 7.47
N SER A 139 15.54 27.14 8.04
CA SER A 139 14.54 26.40 8.80
C SER A 139 13.72 25.45 7.90
N GLU A 140 13.40 25.90 6.67
CA GLU A 140 12.69 25.08 5.68
C GLU A 140 13.55 23.87 5.24
N ILE A 141 14.85 24.08 4.96
CA ILE A 141 15.79 23.02 4.62
C ILE A 141 15.88 21.99 5.76
N THR A 142 16.07 22.46 7.00
CA THR A 142 16.14 21.61 8.18
C THR A 142 14.83 20.85 8.40
N GLY A 143 13.70 21.52 8.25
CA GLY A 143 12.36 20.94 8.39
C GLY A 143 12.10 19.82 7.38
N VAL A 144 12.46 20.04 6.11
CA VAL A 144 12.32 19.01 5.06
C VAL A 144 13.23 17.82 5.31
N LEU A 145 14.49 18.02 5.70
CA LEU A 145 15.41 16.93 6.01
C LEU A 145 14.93 16.09 7.21
N LYS A 146 14.50 16.75 8.29
CA LYS A 146 13.92 16.06 9.47
C LYS A 146 12.63 15.32 9.11
N GLY A 147 11.77 15.94 8.33
CA GLY A 147 10.54 15.31 7.84
C GLY A 147 10.77 14.07 6.99
N LEU A 148 11.87 14.01 6.25
CA LEU A 148 12.29 12.84 5.48
C LEU A 148 13.11 11.82 6.30
N GLY A 149 13.16 11.97 7.64
CA GLY A 149 13.76 11.02 8.55
C GLY A 149 15.29 11.09 8.65
N PHE A 150 15.91 12.24 8.35
CA PHE A 150 17.32 12.46 8.62
C PHE A 150 17.51 13.13 9.98
N THR A 151 18.47 12.63 10.77
CA THR A 151 18.88 13.28 12.01
C THR A 151 19.86 14.42 11.73
N GLU A 152 19.99 15.37 12.67
CA GLU A 152 20.94 16.49 12.50
C GLU A 152 22.40 16.02 12.37
N GLU A 153 22.75 14.92 13.03
CA GLU A 153 24.07 14.30 12.91
C GLU A 153 24.36 13.77 11.50
N GLU A 154 23.31 13.32 10.79
CA GLU A 154 23.44 12.81 9.45
C GLU A 154 23.62 13.91 8.39
N PHE A 155 23.24 15.16 8.69
CA PHE A 155 23.35 16.28 7.76
C PHE A 155 24.77 16.51 7.23
N ALA A 156 25.77 16.16 8.03
CA ALA A 156 27.19 16.27 7.67
C ALA A 156 27.73 15.07 6.87
N LYS A 157 26.95 14.00 6.69
CA LYS A 157 27.39 12.82 5.92
C LYS A 157 27.53 13.16 4.43
N PRO A 158 28.61 12.71 3.75
CA PRO A 158 28.76 12.86 2.30
C PRO A 158 27.70 12.05 1.55
N VAL A 159 27.10 12.63 0.50
CA VAL A 159 26.07 11.97 -0.33
C VAL A 159 26.61 10.70 -1.01
N ALA A 160 27.89 10.66 -1.35
CA ALA A 160 28.52 9.49 -1.94
C ALA A 160 28.43 8.23 -1.06
N THR A 161 28.42 8.38 0.27
CA THR A 161 28.40 7.28 1.26
C THR A 161 26.99 6.76 1.56
N LEU A 162 25.96 7.38 1.02
CA LEU A 162 24.56 7.05 1.29
C LEU A 162 24.11 5.80 0.54
N SER A 163 23.18 5.06 1.16
CA SER A 163 22.45 3.98 0.46
C SER A 163 21.56 4.55 -0.65
N GLY A 164 21.15 3.71 -1.59
CA GLY A 164 20.24 4.11 -2.67
C GLY A 164 18.96 4.78 -2.17
N GLY A 165 18.32 4.21 -1.15
CA GLY A 165 17.12 4.78 -0.54
C GLY A 165 17.37 6.13 0.15
N GLN A 166 18.53 6.32 0.79
CA GLN A 166 18.91 7.62 1.36
C GLN A 166 19.16 8.66 0.26
N LYS A 167 19.81 8.29 -0.83
CA LYS A 167 19.99 9.18 -1.99
C LYS A 167 18.64 9.62 -2.58
N THR A 168 17.68 8.70 -2.73
CA THR A 168 16.33 9.04 -3.19
C THR A 168 15.63 10.03 -2.24
N ARG A 169 15.77 9.87 -0.91
CA ARG A 169 15.23 10.81 0.08
C ARG A 169 15.87 12.21 -0.03
N VAL A 170 17.17 12.30 -0.23
CA VAL A 170 17.87 13.57 -0.46
C VAL A 170 17.36 14.25 -1.73
N SER A 171 17.21 13.51 -2.82
CA SER A 171 16.65 14.00 -4.09
C SER A 171 15.22 14.50 -3.94
N LEU A 172 14.38 13.75 -3.21
CA LEU A 172 13.02 14.18 -2.89
C LEU A 172 13.04 15.50 -2.11
N GLY A 173 13.86 15.62 -1.07
CA GLY A 173 14.00 16.84 -0.27
C GLY A 173 14.42 18.03 -1.11
N LYS A 174 15.42 17.86 -1.99
CA LYS A 174 15.85 18.88 -2.94
C LYS A 174 14.71 19.32 -3.87
N LEU A 175 13.97 18.37 -4.42
CA LEU A 175 12.85 18.63 -5.32
C LEU A 175 11.70 19.35 -4.61
N LEU A 176 11.35 18.98 -3.39
CA LEU A 176 10.29 19.63 -2.60
C LEU A 176 10.64 21.10 -2.30
N LEU A 177 11.91 21.39 -2.06
CA LEU A 177 12.40 22.76 -1.79
C LEU A 177 12.43 23.67 -3.02
N THR A 178 12.57 23.12 -4.23
CA THR A 178 12.50 23.91 -5.49
C THR A 178 11.10 24.41 -5.80
N LYS A 179 10.05 23.80 -5.22
CA LYS A 179 8.63 24.17 -5.36
C LYS A 179 8.18 24.43 -6.81
N PRO A 180 8.40 23.51 -7.76
CA PRO A 180 7.94 23.71 -9.14
C PRO A 180 6.41 23.77 -9.22
N ASP A 181 5.87 24.34 -10.30
CA ASP A 181 4.41 24.45 -10.51
C ASP A 181 3.71 23.10 -10.63
N ILE A 182 4.41 22.09 -11.14
CA ILE A 182 3.94 20.68 -11.14
C ILE A 182 5.05 19.74 -10.69
N LEU A 183 4.71 18.84 -9.75
CA LEU A 183 5.58 17.76 -9.28
C LEU A 183 5.15 16.43 -9.89
N LEU A 184 6.11 15.72 -10.48
CA LEU A 184 5.97 14.33 -10.93
C LEU A 184 6.77 13.44 -9.98
N LEU A 185 6.08 12.55 -9.25
CA LEU A 185 6.70 11.70 -8.23
C LEU A 185 6.50 10.23 -8.60
N ASP A 186 7.61 9.52 -8.82
CA ASP A 186 7.59 8.06 -9.09
C ASP A 186 7.96 7.30 -7.83
N GLU A 187 6.98 6.66 -7.19
CA GLU A 187 7.09 5.89 -5.95
C GLU A 187 7.79 6.64 -4.80
N PRO A 188 7.32 7.86 -4.43
CA PRO A 188 8.01 8.70 -3.43
C PRO A 188 7.97 8.13 -2.01
N THR A 189 7.11 7.16 -1.75
CA THR A 189 6.95 6.51 -0.45
C THR A 189 7.92 5.35 -0.22
N ASN A 190 8.59 4.88 -1.27
CA ASN A 190 9.58 3.82 -1.14
C ASN A 190 10.75 4.28 -0.27
N HIS A 191 11.22 3.42 0.63
CA HIS A 191 12.31 3.69 1.57
C HIS A 191 12.00 4.76 2.64
N LEU A 192 10.75 5.21 2.79
CA LEU A 192 10.30 6.07 3.88
C LEU A 192 9.70 5.22 4.99
N ASP A 193 9.96 5.61 6.24
CA ASP A 193 9.26 5.06 7.39
C ASP A 193 7.86 5.70 7.59
N LEU A 194 7.08 5.15 8.50
CA LEU A 194 5.70 5.58 8.74
C LEU A 194 5.59 7.07 9.12
N ASN A 195 6.56 7.58 9.89
CA ASN A 195 6.59 8.99 10.30
C ASN A 195 6.91 9.91 9.11
N SER A 196 7.91 9.56 8.30
CA SER A 196 8.28 10.31 7.08
C SER A 196 7.17 10.27 6.03
N ILE A 197 6.45 9.15 5.87
CA ILE A 197 5.28 9.07 4.99
C ILE A 197 4.19 10.03 5.48
N SER A 198 3.89 10.06 6.79
CA SER A 198 2.89 10.97 7.37
C SER A 198 3.24 12.44 7.17
N TRP A 199 4.51 12.77 7.33
CA TRP A 199 5.01 14.10 7.07
C TRP A 199 4.88 14.47 5.58
N LEU A 200 5.28 13.57 4.67
CA LEU A 200 5.17 13.78 3.22
C LEU A 200 3.72 13.97 2.78
N GLU A 201 2.78 13.17 3.31
CA GLU A 201 1.35 13.35 3.09
C GLU A 201 0.90 14.77 3.43
N THR A 202 1.25 15.23 4.63
CA THR A 202 0.89 16.57 5.11
C THR A 202 1.52 17.66 4.26
N TYR A 203 2.77 17.49 3.85
CA TYR A 203 3.48 18.43 2.98
C TYR A 203 2.80 18.53 1.61
N LEU A 204 2.49 17.39 0.96
CA LEU A 204 1.86 17.34 -0.36
C LEU A 204 0.39 17.81 -0.34
N LEU A 205 -0.33 17.59 0.77
CA LEU A 205 -1.67 18.17 0.95
C LEU A 205 -1.65 19.70 0.89
N ASN A 206 -0.62 20.30 1.49
CA ASN A 206 -0.46 21.76 1.54
C ASN A 206 0.37 22.31 0.36
N TYR A 207 0.81 21.45 -0.57
CA TYR A 207 1.60 21.87 -1.71
C TYR A 207 0.78 22.76 -2.65
N PRO A 208 1.29 23.97 -3.00
CA PRO A 208 0.51 24.94 -3.80
C PRO A 208 0.46 24.60 -5.30
N GLY A 209 1.36 23.75 -5.81
CA GLY A 209 1.39 23.34 -7.20
C GLY A 209 0.51 22.11 -7.49
N ALA A 210 0.50 21.70 -8.75
CA ALA A 210 -0.14 20.46 -9.17
C ALA A 210 0.76 19.25 -8.87
N LEU A 211 0.17 18.07 -8.72
CA LEU A 211 0.86 16.80 -8.46
C LEU A 211 0.43 15.73 -9.45
N LEU A 212 1.39 14.93 -9.93
CA LEU A 212 1.13 13.64 -10.55
C LEU A 212 2.01 12.60 -9.87
N ILE A 213 1.38 11.67 -9.16
CA ILE A 213 2.05 10.71 -8.29
C ILE A 213 1.80 9.29 -8.80
N VAL A 214 2.87 8.51 -8.96
CA VAL A 214 2.80 7.05 -9.06
C VAL A 214 3.05 6.50 -7.67
N SER A 215 2.14 5.72 -7.12
CA SER A 215 2.34 5.02 -5.85
C SER A 215 1.46 3.77 -5.75
N HIS A 216 1.95 2.79 -5.02
CA HIS A 216 1.24 1.56 -4.68
C HIS A 216 0.77 1.53 -3.21
N VAL A 217 0.84 2.67 -2.50
CA VAL A 217 0.37 2.80 -1.11
C VAL A 217 -1.02 3.41 -1.09
N ARG A 218 -2.06 2.57 -0.89
CA ARG A 218 -3.48 2.98 -0.94
C ARG A 218 -3.82 4.09 0.05
N TYR A 219 -3.32 3.98 1.28
CA TYR A 219 -3.57 4.98 2.33
C TYR A 219 -3.05 6.36 1.92
N PHE A 220 -1.84 6.42 1.37
CA PHE A 220 -1.23 7.64 0.85
C PHE A 220 -2.05 8.26 -0.29
N LEU A 221 -2.46 7.43 -1.27
CA LEU A 221 -3.29 7.88 -2.40
C LEU A 221 -4.65 8.40 -1.93
N ASN A 222 -5.31 7.70 -1.00
CA ASN A 222 -6.60 8.12 -0.46
C ASN A 222 -6.55 9.50 0.21
N ARG A 223 -5.44 9.81 0.86
CA ARG A 223 -5.29 11.06 1.61
C ARG A 223 -4.89 12.23 0.71
N VAL A 224 -4.03 12.00 -0.29
CA VAL A 224 -3.42 13.10 -1.07
C VAL A 224 -4.15 13.39 -2.36
N VAL A 225 -4.71 12.39 -3.07
CA VAL A 225 -5.18 12.59 -4.44
C VAL A 225 -6.68 12.87 -4.55
N THR A 226 -7.04 13.67 -5.55
CA THR A 226 -8.42 14.03 -5.91
C THR A 226 -8.83 13.51 -7.29
N LYS A 227 -7.88 12.94 -8.04
CA LYS A 227 -8.08 12.40 -9.38
C LYS A 227 -7.18 11.20 -9.60
N VAL A 228 -7.69 10.17 -10.25
CA VAL A 228 -6.92 8.96 -10.58
C VAL A 228 -6.92 8.78 -12.10
N VAL A 229 -5.74 8.65 -12.67
CA VAL A 229 -5.50 8.26 -14.06
C VAL A 229 -5.03 6.81 -14.06
N GLU A 230 -5.81 5.93 -14.64
CA GLU A 230 -5.49 4.52 -14.74
C GLU A 230 -4.85 4.20 -16.09
N ILE A 231 -3.77 3.42 -16.07
CA ILE A 231 -3.19 2.80 -17.27
C ILE A 231 -3.41 1.28 -17.20
N GLU A 232 -4.22 0.76 -18.10
CA GLU A 232 -4.54 -0.67 -18.19
C GLU A 232 -4.61 -1.11 -19.66
N LEU A 233 -3.84 -2.15 -20.03
CA LEU A 233 -3.75 -2.65 -21.42
C LEU A 233 -3.50 -1.54 -22.46
N GLY A 234 -2.63 -0.59 -22.13
CA GLY A 234 -2.29 0.53 -22.99
C GLY A 234 -3.36 1.63 -23.10
N LYS A 235 -4.49 1.50 -22.43
CA LYS A 235 -5.56 2.52 -22.40
C LYS A 235 -5.42 3.38 -21.15
N LEU A 236 -5.66 4.69 -21.30
CA LEU A 236 -5.73 5.64 -20.19
C LEU A 236 -7.17 5.98 -19.89
N THR A 237 -7.57 5.80 -18.63
CA THR A 237 -8.91 6.15 -18.14
C THR A 237 -8.79 7.07 -16.94
N THR A 238 -9.60 8.12 -16.88
CA THR A 238 -9.56 9.11 -15.80
C THR A 238 -10.79 8.98 -14.91
N PHE A 239 -10.56 8.98 -13.59
CA PHE A 239 -11.60 8.93 -12.57
C PHE A 239 -11.44 10.12 -11.61
N MET A 240 -12.53 10.80 -11.32
CA MET A 240 -12.55 11.86 -10.30
C MET A 240 -12.83 11.25 -8.93
N GLY A 241 -12.10 11.70 -7.91
CA GLY A 241 -12.16 11.21 -6.54
C GLY A 241 -10.82 10.64 -6.07
N ASN A 242 -10.79 10.13 -4.84
CA ASN A 242 -9.63 9.47 -4.26
C ASN A 242 -9.51 8.00 -4.74
N TYR A 243 -8.52 7.27 -4.22
CA TYR A 243 -8.30 5.88 -4.62
C TYR A 243 -9.48 4.96 -4.27
N THR A 244 -10.14 5.16 -3.13
CA THR A 244 -11.32 4.36 -2.73
C THR A 244 -12.50 4.59 -3.67
N ASP A 245 -12.73 5.84 -4.07
CA ASP A 245 -13.78 6.18 -5.05
C ASP A 245 -13.50 5.58 -6.43
N TYR A 246 -12.23 5.61 -6.84
CA TYR A 246 -11.77 4.94 -8.07
C TYR A 246 -12.02 3.44 -8.02
N ALA A 247 -11.60 2.75 -6.93
CA ALA A 247 -11.76 1.31 -6.78
C ALA A 247 -13.23 0.89 -6.89
N LYS A 248 -14.13 1.60 -6.18
CA LYS A 248 -15.59 1.36 -6.27
C LYS A 248 -16.14 1.57 -7.68
N LYS A 249 -15.75 2.67 -8.34
CA LYS A 249 -16.19 2.95 -9.72
C LYS A 249 -15.68 1.91 -10.71
N LYS A 250 -14.43 1.46 -10.56
CA LYS A 250 -13.85 0.40 -11.39
C LYS A 250 -14.59 -0.91 -11.23
N GLU A 251 -14.91 -1.30 -9.99
CA GLU A 251 -15.70 -2.50 -9.68
C GLU A 251 -17.08 -2.45 -10.37
N MET A 252 -17.83 -1.37 -10.17
CA MET A 252 -19.14 -1.18 -10.81
C MET A 252 -19.06 -1.25 -12.34
N LEU A 253 -18.02 -0.65 -12.96
CA LEU A 253 -17.81 -0.71 -14.41
C LEU A 253 -17.47 -2.13 -14.87
N ARG A 254 -16.69 -2.87 -14.08
CA ARG A 254 -16.35 -4.27 -14.36
C ARG A 254 -17.56 -5.17 -14.29
N GLU A 255 -18.38 -5.03 -13.25
CA GLU A 255 -19.64 -5.76 -13.11
C GLU A 255 -20.62 -5.47 -14.27
N ALA A 256 -20.74 -4.19 -14.63
CA ALA A 256 -21.58 -3.80 -15.77
C ALA A 256 -21.10 -4.43 -17.08
N ARG A 257 -19.79 -4.39 -17.36
CA ARG A 257 -19.21 -5.02 -18.56
C ARG A 257 -19.34 -6.54 -18.53
N MET A 258 -19.18 -7.19 -17.37
CA MET A 258 -19.38 -8.63 -17.22
C MET A 258 -20.84 -9.01 -17.51
N LYS A 259 -21.80 -8.25 -16.99
CA LYS A 259 -23.22 -8.45 -17.28
C LYS A 259 -23.54 -8.26 -18.76
N GLU A 260 -22.97 -7.25 -19.41
CA GLU A 260 -23.11 -7.02 -20.85
C GLU A 260 -22.54 -8.19 -21.66
N TYR A 261 -21.34 -8.66 -21.31
CA TYR A 261 -20.73 -9.84 -21.92
C TYR A 261 -21.61 -11.10 -21.78
N LEU A 262 -22.10 -11.39 -20.57
CA LEU A 262 -22.95 -12.55 -20.31
C LEU A 262 -24.27 -12.47 -21.09
N ASN A 263 -24.89 -11.29 -21.13
CA ASN A 263 -26.11 -11.07 -21.94
C ASN A 263 -25.83 -11.29 -23.42
N GLN A 264 -24.74 -10.76 -23.95
CA GLN A 264 -24.35 -10.97 -25.35
C GLN A 264 -24.07 -12.45 -25.64
N GLN A 265 -23.38 -13.17 -24.76
CA GLN A 265 -23.15 -14.62 -24.93
C GLN A 265 -24.45 -15.43 -24.91
N GLN A 266 -25.41 -15.07 -24.06
CA GLN A 266 -26.72 -15.69 -24.04
C GLN A 266 -27.48 -15.43 -25.34
N GLU A 267 -27.43 -14.19 -25.85
CA GLU A 267 -28.08 -13.83 -27.12
C GLU A 267 -27.43 -14.58 -28.30
N ILE A 268 -26.08 -14.64 -28.36
CA ILE A 268 -25.37 -15.41 -29.41
C ILE A 268 -25.81 -16.87 -29.38
N LYS A 269 -25.79 -17.55 -28.24
CA LYS A 269 -26.21 -18.94 -28.07
C LYS A 269 -27.67 -19.14 -28.47
N HIS A 270 -28.54 -18.19 -28.12
CA HIS A 270 -29.95 -18.24 -28.52
C HIS A 270 -30.12 -18.15 -30.04
N GLN A 271 -29.42 -17.19 -30.67
CA GLN A 271 -29.47 -17.02 -32.13
C GLN A 271 -28.90 -18.24 -32.88
N GLU A 272 -27.77 -18.81 -32.40
CA GLU A 272 -27.18 -20.04 -32.93
C GLU A 272 -28.17 -21.21 -32.86
N ALA A 273 -28.85 -21.41 -31.73
CA ALA A 273 -29.87 -22.45 -31.58
C ALA A 273 -31.07 -22.26 -32.54
N VAL A 274 -31.50 -20.99 -32.75
CA VAL A 274 -32.56 -20.66 -33.70
C VAL A 274 -32.11 -20.91 -35.14
N ILE A 275 -30.87 -20.57 -35.50
CA ILE A 275 -30.28 -20.82 -36.82
C ILE A 275 -30.24 -22.32 -37.10
N GLU A 276 -29.74 -23.13 -36.13
CA GLU A 276 -29.67 -24.58 -36.24
C GLU A 276 -31.07 -25.19 -36.45
N LYS A 277 -32.08 -24.74 -35.67
CA LYS A 277 -33.47 -25.16 -35.80
C LYS A 277 -34.06 -24.76 -37.15
N LEU A 278 -33.77 -23.57 -37.69
CA LEU A 278 -34.21 -23.14 -39.00
C LEU A 278 -33.57 -23.96 -40.14
N ARG A 279 -32.29 -24.33 -39.99
CA ARG A 279 -31.60 -25.22 -40.96
C ARG A 279 -32.15 -26.64 -40.93
N SER A 280 -32.55 -27.19 -39.76
CA SER A 280 -33.12 -28.54 -39.64
C SER A 280 -34.43 -28.71 -40.38
N PHE A 281 -35.20 -27.63 -40.60
CA PHE A 281 -36.44 -27.69 -41.38
C PHE A 281 -36.24 -27.87 -42.89
N ASN A 282 -35.03 -27.73 -43.41
CA ASN A 282 -34.61 -27.95 -44.82
C ASN A 282 -35.56 -27.36 -45.91
N ARG A 283 -36.24 -26.22 -45.61
CA ARG A 283 -37.10 -25.47 -46.53
C ARG A 283 -36.36 -24.21 -46.99
N GLU A 284 -36.45 -23.87 -48.29
CA GLU A 284 -35.75 -22.71 -48.88
C GLU A 284 -35.97 -21.40 -48.10
N LYS A 285 -37.23 -21.12 -47.69
CA LYS A 285 -37.55 -19.93 -46.87
C LYS A 285 -36.91 -19.97 -45.48
N SER A 286 -36.77 -21.15 -44.87
CA SER A 286 -36.11 -21.30 -43.53
C SER A 286 -34.61 -21.11 -43.65
N ILE A 287 -34.01 -21.62 -44.72
CA ILE A 287 -32.57 -21.44 -45.00
C ILE A 287 -32.24 -19.95 -45.19
N LYS A 288 -33.01 -19.20 -46.01
CA LYS A 288 -32.82 -17.75 -46.20
C LYS A 288 -32.96 -16.95 -44.90
N ARG A 289 -33.85 -17.36 -43.98
CA ARG A 289 -33.99 -16.77 -42.66
C ARG A 289 -32.79 -17.09 -41.75
N ALA A 290 -32.25 -18.30 -41.81
CA ALA A 290 -31.05 -18.70 -41.10
C ALA A 290 -29.85 -17.88 -41.57
N GLU A 291 -29.62 -17.75 -42.88
CA GLU A 291 -28.54 -16.92 -43.45
C GLU A 291 -28.66 -15.43 -43.09
N SER A 292 -29.88 -14.89 -43.02
CA SER A 292 -30.09 -13.51 -42.58
C SER A 292 -29.71 -13.29 -41.13
N ARG A 293 -30.01 -14.26 -40.23
CA ARG A 293 -29.62 -14.20 -38.81
C ARG A 293 -28.13 -14.42 -38.62
N GLU A 294 -27.50 -15.28 -39.39
CA GLU A 294 -26.06 -15.50 -39.39
C GLU A 294 -25.32 -14.21 -39.78
N LYS A 295 -25.76 -13.51 -40.82
CA LYS A 295 -25.24 -12.19 -41.19
C LYS A 295 -25.47 -11.11 -40.12
N MET A 296 -26.50 -11.24 -39.29
CA MET A 296 -26.70 -10.37 -38.12
C MET A 296 -25.68 -10.68 -37.01
N LEU A 297 -25.44 -11.98 -36.75
CA LEU A 297 -24.41 -12.39 -35.79
C LEU A 297 -22.99 -11.94 -36.21
N ASP A 298 -22.66 -12.10 -37.50
CA ASP A 298 -21.36 -11.68 -38.06
C ASP A 298 -21.11 -10.16 -37.96
N LYS A 299 -22.19 -9.37 -37.93
CA LYS A 299 -22.11 -7.90 -37.75
C LYS A 299 -22.08 -7.46 -36.29
N MET A 300 -22.34 -8.37 -35.37
CA MET A 300 -22.32 -8.07 -33.93
C MET A 300 -20.88 -7.92 -33.50
N THR A 301 -20.52 -6.75 -33.01
CA THR A 301 -19.18 -6.54 -32.40
C THR A 301 -19.09 -7.33 -31.09
N PRO A 302 -18.18 -8.32 -30.99
CA PRO A 302 -18.06 -9.09 -29.77
C PRO A 302 -17.60 -8.20 -28.63
N VAL A 303 -18.30 -8.26 -27.51
CA VAL A 303 -17.84 -7.68 -26.25
C VAL A 303 -16.70 -8.56 -25.73
N GLU A 304 -15.52 -7.99 -25.57
CA GLU A 304 -14.40 -8.72 -24.99
C GLU A 304 -14.72 -9.09 -23.53
N LYS A 305 -14.48 -10.35 -23.18
CA LYS A 305 -14.62 -10.80 -21.79
C LYS A 305 -13.73 -9.92 -20.91
N PRO A 306 -14.29 -9.22 -19.89
CA PRO A 306 -13.46 -8.50 -18.94
C PRO A 306 -12.43 -9.46 -18.36
N MET A 307 -11.17 -9.03 -18.28
CA MET A 307 -10.12 -9.84 -17.65
C MET A 307 -10.55 -10.16 -16.22
N GLU A 308 -10.87 -11.40 -15.96
CA GLU A 308 -11.06 -11.88 -14.60
C GLU A 308 -9.68 -11.82 -13.94
N LEU A 309 -9.45 -10.80 -13.12
CA LEU A 309 -8.49 -10.97 -12.07
C LEU A 309 -9.06 -12.11 -11.23
N HIS A 310 -8.40 -13.26 -11.28
CA HIS A 310 -8.80 -14.44 -10.49
C HIS A 310 -8.59 -14.14 -9.00
N THR A 311 -9.36 -13.17 -8.48
CA THR A 311 -9.49 -12.91 -7.05
C THR A 311 -10.14 -14.11 -6.32
N ASP A 312 -10.82 -14.98 -7.07
CA ASP A 312 -11.43 -16.22 -6.56
C ASP A 312 -10.44 -17.39 -6.45
N MET A 313 -9.18 -17.22 -6.83
CA MET A 313 -8.16 -18.22 -6.48
C MET A 313 -7.84 -18.08 -4.98
N HIS A 314 -8.59 -18.79 -4.16
CA HIS A 314 -8.27 -19.01 -2.76
C HIS A 314 -6.94 -19.77 -2.67
N LEU A 315 -5.87 -19.02 -2.50
CA LEU A 315 -4.60 -19.57 -2.04
C LEU A 315 -4.77 -19.86 -0.55
N THR A 316 -4.97 -21.11 -0.21
CA THR A 316 -4.95 -21.59 1.18
C THR A 316 -3.50 -21.88 1.55
N LEU A 317 -2.94 -21.06 2.42
CA LEU A 317 -1.72 -21.37 3.15
C LEU A 317 -2.07 -22.33 4.27
N GLU A 318 -1.67 -23.59 4.15
CA GLU A 318 -1.87 -24.57 5.21
C GLU A 318 -0.51 -25.00 5.77
N PRO A 319 -0.25 -24.79 7.07
CA PRO A 319 0.97 -25.29 7.69
C PRO A 319 0.98 -26.82 7.72
N SER A 320 2.10 -27.45 7.35
CA SER A 320 2.25 -28.92 7.33
C SER A 320 2.09 -29.59 8.70
N CYS A 321 2.34 -28.84 9.75
CA CYS A 321 2.20 -29.32 11.13
C CYS A 321 1.81 -28.17 12.06
N VAL A 322 1.13 -28.51 13.14
CA VAL A 322 0.75 -27.55 14.18
C VAL A 322 1.93 -27.36 15.13
N SER A 323 2.37 -26.10 15.32
CA SER A 323 3.40 -25.74 16.31
C SER A 323 2.89 -25.87 17.75
N GLY A 324 3.80 -25.89 18.71
CA GLY A 324 3.47 -25.68 20.12
C GLY A 324 2.78 -24.32 20.35
N ASN A 325 2.26 -24.07 21.54
CA ASN A 325 1.59 -22.80 21.86
C ASN A 325 2.58 -21.62 21.88
N ASP A 326 3.77 -21.84 22.44
CA ASP A 326 4.86 -20.86 22.41
C ASP A 326 5.68 -21.11 21.13
N VAL A 327 5.66 -20.16 20.19
CA VAL A 327 6.35 -20.29 18.90
C VAL A 327 7.75 -19.70 18.97
N LEU A 328 7.89 -18.54 19.57
CA LEU A 328 9.16 -17.85 19.74
C LEU A 328 9.22 -17.19 21.12
N ILE A 329 10.35 -17.37 21.80
CA ILE A 329 10.66 -16.66 23.05
C ILE A 329 12.03 -16.02 22.89
N VAL A 330 12.09 -14.72 23.10
CA VAL A 330 13.31 -13.89 23.04
C VAL A 330 13.58 -13.31 24.42
N GLU A 331 14.82 -13.47 24.91
CA GLU A 331 15.24 -13.03 26.25
C GLU A 331 16.49 -12.17 26.17
N HIS A 332 16.39 -10.93 26.65
CA HIS A 332 17.50 -9.96 26.82
C HIS A 332 18.34 -9.75 25.56
N LEU A 333 17.73 -9.75 24.38
CA LEU A 333 18.42 -9.64 23.11
C LEU A 333 18.94 -8.21 22.91
N SER A 334 20.24 -8.08 22.55
CA SER A 334 20.87 -6.79 22.26
C SER A 334 21.75 -6.88 21.02
N LYS A 335 21.81 -5.78 20.27
CA LYS A 335 22.68 -5.64 19.10
C LYS A 335 23.10 -4.20 18.89
N ALA A 336 24.42 -4.02 18.65
CA ALA A 336 25.01 -2.75 18.27
C ALA A 336 25.94 -2.91 17.06
N PHE A 337 26.06 -1.86 16.28
CA PHE A 337 27.13 -1.67 15.31
C PHE A 337 27.84 -0.36 15.65
N PRO A 338 29.00 -0.44 16.31
CA PRO A 338 29.66 0.78 16.83
C PRO A 338 29.85 1.85 15.74
N PRO A 339 29.48 3.12 16.01
CA PRO A 339 29.06 3.64 17.31
C PRO A 339 27.57 3.53 17.65
N GLN A 340 26.73 2.94 16.78
CA GLN A 340 25.26 2.91 16.89
C GLN A 340 24.76 1.68 17.63
N ILE A 341 23.96 1.90 18.70
CA ILE A 341 23.17 0.87 19.37
C ILE A 341 21.83 0.75 18.61
N LEU A 342 21.47 -0.45 18.18
CA LEU A 342 20.18 -0.67 17.50
C LEU A 342 19.07 -0.95 18.51
N PHE A 343 19.29 -1.93 19.37
CA PHE A 343 18.37 -2.29 20.45
C PHE A 343 19.13 -2.91 21.62
N GLU A 344 18.57 -2.76 22.80
CA GLU A 344 19.18 -3.19 24.05
C GLU A 344 18.15 -3.89 24.93
N ASN A 345 18.52 -5.07 25.45
CA ASN A 345 17.75 -5.82 26.44
C ASN A 345 16.27 -6.08 26.04
N ILE A 346 15.99 -6.33 24.75
CA ILE A 346 14.63 -6.61 24.30
C ILE A 346 14.22 -8.03 24.66
N SER A 347 13.02 -8.19 25.21
CA SER A 347 12.42 -9.47 25.55
C SER A 347 10.97 -9.51 25.10
N PHE A 348 10.56 -10.55 24.40
CA PHE A 348 9.18 -10.74 23.95
C PHE A 348 8.90 -12.21 23.64
N GLU A 349 7.61 -12.56 23.61
CA GLU A 349 7.13 -13.88 23.22
C GLU A 349 6.10 -13.77 22.09
N ILE A 350 6.07 -14.77 21.21
CA ILE A 350 5.07 -14.90 20.16
C ILE A 350 4.38 -16.26 20.30
N LYS A 351 3.04 -16.23 20.34
CA LYS A 351 2.20 -17.41 20.49
C LYS A 351 1.64 -17.86 19.14
N ARG A 352 1.22 -19.11 19.08
CA ARG A 352 0.62 -19.70 17.90
C ARG A 352 -0.60 -18.90 17.43
N GLY A 353 -0.65 -18.63 16.12
CA GLY A 353 -1.74 -17.91 15.47
C GLY A 353 -1.69 -16.39 15.68
N GLU A 354 -0.64 -15.85 16.31
CA GLU A 354 -0.44 -14.39 16.33
C GLU A 354 0.16 -13.90 15.01
N HIS A 355 -0.37 -12.79 14.51
CA HIS A 355 0.21 -12.04 13.41
C HIS A 355 0.80 -10.75 13.98
N VAL A 356 2.12 -10.72 14.11
CA VAL A 356 2.86 -9.67 14.80
C VAL A 356 3.56 -8.79 13.79
N ALA A 357 3.21 -7.49 13.77
CA ALA A 357 3.90 -6.48 12.98
C ALA A 357 4.97 -5.77 13.82
N ILE A 358 6.20 -5.71 13.34
CA ILE A 358 7.25 -4.86 13.89
C ILE A 358 7.27 -3.54 13.10
N ILE A 359 7.11 -2.42 13.79
CA ILE A 359 7.20 -1.08 13.25
C ILE A 359 8.28 -0.27 13.96
N GLY A 360 8.58 0.92 13.47
CA GLY A 360 9.61 1.83 14.01
C GLY A 360 10.33 2.58 12.90
N ASP A 361 11.14 3.55 13.26
CA ASP A 361 11.87 4.39 12.31
C ASP A 361 12.91 3.59 11.51
N ASN A 362 13.37 4.16 10.39
CA ASN A 362 14.42 3.53 9.59
C ASN A 362 15.75 3.51 10.35
N GLY A 363 16.48 2.39 10.24
CA GLY A 363 17.77 2.22 10.90
C GLY A 363 17.69 1.81 12.37
N THR A 364 16.51 1.58 12.96
CA THR A 364 16.36 1.12 14.35
C THR A 364 16.70 -0.36 14.56
N GLY A 365 16.91 -1.12 13.49
CA GLY A 365 17.32 -2.52 13.58
C GLY A 365 16.23 -3.56 13.36
N LYS A 366 15.07 -3.19 12.80
CA LYS A 366 13.95 -4.11 12.51
C LYS A 366 14.39 -5.34 11.69
N THR A 367 14.97 -5.12 10.52
CA THR A 367 15.55 -6.17 9.67
C THR A 367 16.65 -6.97 10.40
N THR A 368 17.45 -6.30 11.25
CA THR A 368 18.49 -6.96 12.04
C THR A 368 17.90 -7.97 13.02
N ILE A 369 16.78 -7.65 13.66
CA ILE A 369 16.05 -8.60 14.53
C ILE A 369 15.62 -9.82 13.73
N LEU A 370 14.99 -9.63 12.54
CA LEU A 370 14.58 -10.75 11.69
C LEU A 370 15.75 -11.60 11.23
N LYS A 371 16.89 -10.99 10.87
CA LYS A 371 18.13 -11.71 10.49
C LYS A 371 18.73 -12.50 11.67
N ILE A 372 18.62 -11.99 12.91
CA ILE A 372 19.07 -12.73 14.11
C ILE A 372 18.15 -13.92 14.36
N LEU A 373 16.82 -13.74 14.29
CA LEU A 373 15.85 -14.82 14.50
C LEU A 373 15.98 -15.94 13.44
N ASN A 374 16.36 -15.55 12.22
CA ASN A 374 16.64 -16.51 11.14
C ASN A 374 18.09 -17.05 11.16
N GLN A 375 18.88 -16.75 12.20
CA GLN A 375 20.25 -17.23 12.41
C GLN A 375 21.27 -16.79 11.33
N VAL A 376 20.93 -15.79 10.51
CA VAL A 376 21.84 -15.17 9.53
C VAL A 376 22.87 -14.29 10.22
N LEU A 377 22.46 -13.63 11.33
CA LEU A 377 23.29 -12.72 12.12
C LEU A 377 23.30 -13.16 13.59
N LYS A 378 24.44 -12.99 14.27
CA LYS A 378 24.55 -13.27 15.71
C LYS A 378 24.20 -12.03 16.53
N ALA A 379 23.47 -12.22 17.62
CA ALA A 379 23.27 -11.21 18.64
C ALA A 379 24.56 -10.96 19.42
N ASP A 380 24.68 -9.78 20.04
CA ASP A 380 25.81 -9.45 20.91
C ASP A 380 25.57 -9.98 22.32
N SER A 381 24.32 -9.96 22.79
CA SER A 381 23.90 -10.60 24.05
C SER A 381 22.45 -11.09 23.96
N GLY A 382 22.03 -11.88 24.93
CA GLY A 382 20.72 -12.50 24.99
C GLY A 382 20.63 -13.78 24.16
N SER A 383 19.43 -14.36 24.15
CA SER A 383 19.15 -15.58 23.41
C SER A 383 17.71 -15.61 22.95
N PHE A 384 17.44 -16.47 21.98
CA PHE A 384 16.07 -16.82 21.62
C PHE A 384 15.92 -18.33 21.48
N ARG A 385 14.72 -18.80 21.68
CA ARG A 385 14.36 -20.20 21.48
C ARG A 385 13.07 -20.33 20.67
N LEU A 386 13.06 -21.30 19.78
CA LEU A 386 11.88 -21.71 19.05
C LEU A 386 11.10 -22.76 19.84
N GLY A 387 9.79 -22.72 19.74
CA GLY A 387 8.92 -23.74 20.32
C GLY A 387 9.02 -25.10 19.63
N SER A 388 8.28 -26.07 20.15
CA SER A 388 8.24 -27.42 19.56
C SER A 388 7.56 -27.40 18.20
N ASN A 389 8.09 -28.19 17.26
CA ASN A 389 7.59 -28.34 15.89
C ASN A 389 7.49 -27.02 15.08
N VAL A 390 8.28 -26.01 15.41
CA VAL A 390 8.30 -24.75 14.65
C VAL A 390 9.15 -24.93 13.39
N LYS A 391 8.54 -24.66 12.22
CA LYS A 391 9.21 -24.59 10.92
C LYS A 391 9.14 -23.16 10.41
N ILE A 392 10.30 -22.50 10.25
CA ILE A 392 10.39 -21.13 9.78
C ILE A 392 10.36 -21.08 8.26
N GLY A 393 9.52 -20.18 7.71
CA GLY A 393 9.59 -19.70 6.33
C GLY A 393 10.05 -18.24 6.34
N TYR A 394 11.17 -17.94 5.71
CA TYR A 394 11.73 -16.60 5.68
C TYR A 394 11.63 -15.94 4.30
N TYR A 395 11.08 -14.73 4.27
CA TYR A 395 11.05 -13.88 3.09
C TYR A 395 12.00 -12.70 3.30
N ASP A 396 13.05 -12.63 2.45
CA ASP A 396 14.07 -11.59 2.48
C ASP A 396 13.77 -10.51 1.44
N GLN A 397 13.95 -9.25 1.82
CA GLN A 397 13.74 -8.09 0.97
C GLN A 397 14.64 -8.10 -0.30
N GLU A 398 15.85 -8.64 -0.20
CA GLU A 398 16.83 -8.66 -1.29
C GLU A 398 16.70 -9.88 -2.22
N HIS A 399 15.74 -10.80 -1.94
CA HIS A 399 15.47 -12.00 -2.74
C HIS A 399 16.68 -12.90 -3.01
N HIS A 400 17.63 -12.96 -2.09
CA HIS A 400 18.85 -13.77 -2.22
C HIS A 400 18.61 -15.28 -2.39
N VAL A 401 17.39 -15.73 -2.20
CA VAL A 401 16.98 -17.16 -2.28
C VAL A 401 16.69 -17.59 -3.72
N LEU A 402 16.65 -16.67 -4.70
CA LEU A 402 16.31 -16.98 -6.09
C LEU A 402 17.55 -17.19 -6.96
N HIS A 403 17.51 -18.22 -7.83
CA HIS A 403 18.58 -18.52 -8.80
C HIS A 403 18.29 -17.79 -10.13
N MET A 404 19.10 -16.78 -10.44
CA MET A 404 18.87 -15.87 -11.58
C MET A 404 18.93 -16.56 -12.94
N GLU A 405 19.65 -17.69 -13.05
CA GLU A 405 19.82 -18.49 -14.26
C GLU A 405 18.67 -19.47 -14.54
N LYS A 406 17.77 -19.69 -13.58
CA LYS A 406 16.62 -20.59 -13.74
C LYS A 406 15.41 -19.86 -14.29
N THR A 407 14.51 -20.61 -14.92
CA THR A 407 13.16 -20.10 -15.21
C THR A 407 12.30 -20.12 -13.94
N ILE A 408 11.23 -19.32 -13.94
CA ILE A 408 10.27 -19.29 -12.81
C ILE A 408 9.75 -20.70 -12.51
N PHE A 409 9.42 -21.45 -13.56
CA PHE A 409 8.92 -22.83 -13.42
C PHE A 409 9.97 -23.77 -12.83
N GLN A 410 11.24 -23.68 -13.31
CA GLN A 410 12.33 -24.52 -12.80
C GLN A 410 12.64 -24.21 -11.34
N GLU A 411 12.62 -22.95 -10.93
CA GLU A 411 12.87 -22.53 -9.56
C GLU A 411 11.89 -23.18 -8.57
N ILE A 412 10.60 -23.21 -8.93
CA ILE A 412 9.58 -23.85 -8.08
C ILE A 412 9.67 -25.39 -8.17
N SER A 413 9.86 -25.94 -9.36
CA SER A 413 9.89 -27.40 -9.58
C SER A 413 11.07 -28.07 -8.87
N ASP A 414 12.24 -27.42 -8.85
CA ASP A 414 13.45 -27.97 -8.23
C ASP A 414 13.35 -27.98 -6.70
N ASP A 415 12.73 -26.95 -6.11
CA ASP A 415 12.57 -26.87 -4.66
C ASP A 415 11.40 -27.73 -4.14
N TYR A 416 10.37 -27.94 -4.98
CA TYR A 416 9.17 -28.71 -4.62
C TYR A 416 8.90 -29.86 -5.60
N PRO A 417 9.76 -30.90 -5.63
CA PRO A 417 9.69 -31.98 -6.62
C PRO A 417 8.42 -32.86 -6.48
N ASN A 418 7.72 -32.75 -5.35
CA ASN A 418 6.48 -33.47 -5.10
C ASN A 418 5.25 -32.85 -5.78
N LEU A 419 5.37 -31.61 -6.28
CA LEU A 419 4.28 -30.91 -6.94
C LEU A 419 4.21 -31.33 -8.43
N ASN A 420 3.00 -31.54 -8.91
CA ASN A 420 2.81 -31.74 -10.34
C ASN A 420 2.77 -30.41 -11.12
N ASN A 421 3.03 -30.47 -12.43
CA ASN A 421 3.09 -29.29 -13.29
C ASN A 421 1.82 -28.42 -13.23
N THR A 422 0.66 -29.03 -13.01
CA THR A 422 -0.62 -28.33 -12.92
C THR A 422 -0.71 -27.53 -11.62
N GLN A 423 -0.22 -28.09 -10.50
CA GLN A 423 -0.18 -27.40 -9.21
C GLN A 423 0.78 -26.21 -9.25
N ILE A 424 2.00 -26.41 -9.79
CA ILE A 424 2.99 -25.32 -9.96
C ILE A 424 2.39 -24.18 -10.79
N ARG A 425 1.81 -24.49 -11.96
CA ARG A 425 1.17 -23.47 -12.82
C ARG A 425 -0.01 -22.79 -12.13
N LYS A 426 -0.79 -23.51 -11.32
CA LYS A 426 -1.90 -22.94 -10.55
C LYS A 426 -1.43 -21.92 -9.51
N VAL A 427 -0.36 -22.26 -8.78
CA VAL A 427 0.24 -21.32 -7.81
C VAL A 427 0.83 -20.11 -8.54
N LEU A 428 1.61 -20.31 -9.59
CA LEU A 428 2.18 -19.22 -10.37
C LEU A 428 1.12 -18.31 -11.00
N ALA A 429 0.02 -18.89 -11.49
CA ALA A 429 -1.12 -18.12 -12.01
C ALA A 429 -1.79 -17.24 -10.95
N ALA A 430 -1.84 -17.70 -9.69
CA ALA A 430 -2.33 -16.89 -8.57
C ALA A 430 -1.44 -15.66 -8.29
N PHE A 431 -0.14 -15.75 -8.60
CA PHE A 431 0.79 -14.63 -8.57
C PHE A 431 0.94 -13.91 -9.93
N LEU A 432 -0.05 -14.05 -10.81
CA LEU A 432 -0.15 -13.39 -12.11
C LEU A 432 0.91 -13.83 -13.15
N PHE A 433 1.50 -15.00 -13.00
CA PHE A 433 2.34 -15.62 -14.03
C PHE A 433 1.52 -16.63 -14.82
N THR A 434 1.12 -16.28 -16.04
CA THR A 434 0.23 -17.08 -16.88
C THR A 434 0.88 -17.42 -18.23
N GLY A 435 0.40 -18.49 -18.88
CA GLY A 435 0.87 -18.88 -20.21
C GLY A 435 2.37 -19.14 -20.25
N ASP A 436 3.09 -18.41 -21.11
CA ASP A 436 4.52 -18.55 -21.34
C ASP A 436 5.39 -17.75 -20.34
N ASP A 437 4.78 -16.87 -19.53
CA ASP A 437 5.50 -16.08 -18.52
C ASP A 437 6.26 -16.97 -17.53
N VAL A 438 5.73 -18.17 -17.24
CA VAL A 438 6.35 -19.12 -16.31
C VAL A 438 7.72 -19.64 -16.78
N PHE A 439 8.05 -19.47 -18.06
CA PHE A 439 9.33 -19.85 -18.65
C PHE A 439 10.34 -18.71 -18.77
N LYS A 440 9.99 -17.48 -18.34
CA LYS A 440 10.93 -16.37 -18.25
C LYS A 440 12.04 -16.69 -17.26
N LEU A 441 13.27 -16.22 -17.56
CA LEU A 441 14.39 -16.32 -16.62
C LEU A 441 14.16 -15.36 -15.44
N ILE A 442 14.51 -15.80 -14.24
CA ILE A 442 14.39 -14.97 -13.03
C ILE A 442 15.27 -13.72 -13.15
N GLY A 443 16.43 -13.83 -13.81
CA GLY A 443 17.32 -12.70 -14.09
C GLY A 443 16.68 -11.57 -14.90
N ASP A 444 15.73 -11.89 -15.79
CA ASP A 444 15.06 -10.93 -16.67
C ASP A 444 13.85 -10.26 -16.01
N LEU A 445 13.43 -10.73 -14.82
CA LEU A 445 12.28 -10.22 -14.11
C LEU A 445 12.58 -8.86 -13.44
N SER A 446 11.57 -8.02 -13.37
CA SER A 446 11.58 -6.82 -12.53
C SER A 446 11.64 -7.18 -11.04
N GLY A 447 12.02 -6.23 -10.17
CA GLY A 447 12.05 -6.44 -8.73
C GLY A 447 10.70 -6.91 -8.15
N GLY A 448 9.60 -6.34 -8.63
CA GLY A 448 8.26 -6.75 -8.20
C GLY A 448 7.86 -8.16 -8.68
N GLU A 449 8.29 -8.57 -9.87
CA GLU A 449 8.07 -9.93 -10.36
C GLU A 449 8.88 -10.95 -9.56
N ARG A 450 10.15 -10.65 -9.25
CA ARG A 450 10.97 -11.49 -8.35
C ARG A 450 10.33 -11.63 -6.97
N GLY A 451 9.81 -10.54 -6.42
CA GLY A 451 9.06 -10.56 -5.15
C GLY A 451 7.87 -11.52 -5.20
N ARG A 452 7.09 -11.51 -6.29
CA ARG A 452 5.97 -12.43 -6.48
C ARG A 452 6.42 -13.90 -6.58
N VAL A 453 7.54 -14.17 -7.26
CA VAL A 453 8.11 -15.55 -7.32
C VAL A 453 8.56 -16.00 -5.93
N SER A 454 9.27 -15.13 -5.17
CA SER A 454 9.67 -15.43 -3.79
C SER A 454 8.48 -15.69 -2.87
N LEU A 455 7.39 -14.92 -3.01
CA LEU A 455 6.16 -15.15 -2.27
C LEU A 455 5.50 -16.48 -2.67
N ALA A 456 5.43 -16.79 -3.96
CA ALA A 456 4.91 -18.07 -4.43
C ALA A 456 5.70 -19.26 -3.85
N LYS A 457 7.03 -19.13 -3.78
CA LYS A 457 7.93 -20.12 -3.17
C LYS A 457 7.67 -20.25 -1.67
N LEU A 458 7.53 -19.13 -0.96
CA LEU A 458 7.21 -19.11 0.47
C LEU A 458 5.86 -19.78 0.75
N MET A 459 4.85 -19.54 -0.10
CA MET A 459 3.51 -20.12 0.03
C MET A 459 3.52 -21.66 -0.07
N LEU A 460 4.49 -22.21 -0.78
CA LEU A 460 4.69 -23.65 -0.94
C LEU A 460 5.55 -24.28 0.17
N SER A 461 6.15 -23.47 1.04
CA SER A 461 7.14 -23.93 2.02
C SER A 461 6.58 -24.74 3.18
N GLU A 462 5.25 -24.89 3.28
CA GLU A 462 4.59 -25.63 4.37
C GLU A 462 5.01 -25.17 5.79
N ALA A 463 5.62 -24.01 5.90
CA ALA A 463 6.05 -23.42 7.16
C ALA A 463 4.86 -23.13 8.07
N ASN A 464 5.05 -23.20 9.38
CA ASN A 464 4.03 -22.82 10.37
C ASN A 464 4.39 -21.53 11.13
N PHE A 465 5.56 -20.97 10.87
CA PHE A 465 6.00 -19.67 11.34
C PHE A 465 6.64 -18.88 10.20
N LEU A 466 5.96 -17.85 9.72
CA LEU A 466 6.45 -16.97 8.64
C LEU A 466 7.16 -15.76 9.23
N ILE A 467 8.35 -15.48 8.72
CA ILE A 467 9.11 -14.25 9.01
C ILE A 467 9.24 -13.47 7.70
N LEU A 468 8.65 -12.26 7.62
CA LEU A 468 8.59 -11.48 6.40
C LEU A 468 9.25 -10.11 6.60
N ASP A 469 10.25 -9.79 5.77
CA ASP A 469 10.93 -8.49 5.79
C ASP A 469 10.45 -7.63 4.62
N GLU A 470 9.65 -6.61 4.91
CA GLU A 470 9.03 -5.68 3.96
C GLU A 470 8.35 -6.38 2.75
N PRO A 471 7.42 -7.33 2.98
CA PRO A 471 6.87 -8.16 1.91
C PRO A 471 5.99 -7.38 0.92
N THR A 472 5.60 -6.15 1.25
CA THR A 472 4.78 -5.26 0.42
C THR A 472 5.59 -4.37 -0.52
N ASN A 473 6.93 -4.31 -0.34
CA ASN A 473 7.79 -3.48 -1.17
C ASN A 473 7.81 -3.99 -2.62
N HIS A 474 7.78 -3.06 -3.57
CA HIS A 474 7.78 -3.34 -5.00
C HIS A 474 6.58 -4.14 -5.54
N LEU A 475 5.63 -4.51 -4.68
CA LEU A 475 4.38 -5.14 -5.11
C LEU A 475 3.38 -4.08 -5.58
N ASP A 476 2.71 -4.36 -6.69
CA ASP A 476 1.54 -3.58 -7.09
C ASP A 476 0.35 -3.85 -6.17
N ILE A 477 -0.66 -3.01 -6.28
CA ILE A 477 -1.83 -3.05 -5.38
C ILE A 477 -2.53 -4.41 -5.45
N THR A 478 -2.64 -5.00 -6.64
CA THR A 478 -3.26 -6.32 -6.82
C THR A 478 -2.46 -7.43 -6.13
N SER A 479 -1.12 -7.42 -6.27
CA SER A 479 -0.26 -8.40 -5.60
C SER A 479 -0.29 -8.25 -4.08
N LYS A 480 -0.42 -7.02 -3.56
CA LYS A 480 -0.63 -6.76 -2.13
C LYS A 480 -1.96 -7.35 -1.64
N GLU A 481 -3.06 -7.20 -2.39
CA GLU A 481 -4.36 -7.80 -2.06
C GLU A 481 -4.29 -9.32 -1.97
N ILE A 482 -3.60 -9.96 -2.91
CA ILE A 482 -3.39 -11.41 -2.90
C ILE A 482 -2.64 -11.83 -1.63
N LEU A 483 -1.57 -11.11 -1.27
CA LEU A 483 -0.79 -11.37 -0.05
C LEU A 483 -1.61 -11.15 1.22
N GLU A 484 -2.36 -10.05 1.31
CA GLU A 484 -3.25 -9.73 2.43
C GLU A 484 -4.28 -10.85 2.65
N HIS A 485 -4.94 -11.27 1.57
CA HIS A 485 -5.93 -12.35 1.62
C HIS A 485 -5.31 -13.68 2.02
N ALA A 486 -4.13 -13.99 1.50
CA ALA A 486 -3.41 -15.21 1.84
C ALA A 486 -3.01 -15.26 3.32
N LEU A 487 -2.49 -14.15 3.87
CA LEU A 487 -2.11 -14.06 5.28
C LEU A 487 -3.34 -14.09 6.21
N ASN A 488 -4.43 -13.43 5.85
CA ASN A 488 -5.66 -13.44 6.66
C ASN A 488 -6.28 -14.85 6.78
N ASN A 489 -6.09 -15.68 5.77
CA ASN A 489 -6.54 -17.08 5.78
C ASN A 489 -5.51 -18.06 6.37
N TYR A 490 -4.29 -17.59 6.64
CA TYR A 490 -3.23 -18.41 7.19
C TYR A 490 -3.45 -18.70 8.67
N THR A 491 -3.49 -19.99 9.03
CA THR A 491 -3.72 -20.44 10.41
C THR A 491 -2.46 -20.54 11.26
N GLY A 492 -1.28 -20.33 10.65
CA GLY A 492 0.02 -20.33 11.34
C GLY A 492 0.31 -19.00 12.03
N THR A 493 1.57 -18.81 12.41
CA THR A 493 2.07 -17.62 13.08
C THR A 493 2.86 -16.76 12.11
N VAL A 494 2.71 -15.45 12.17
CA VAL A 494 3.41 -14.51 11.28
C VAL A 494 4.11 -13.43 12.09
N LEU A 495 5.38 -13.19 11.77
CA LEU A 495 6.16 -12.04 12.25
C LEU A 495 6.64 -11.27 11.04
N TYR A 496 6.32 -9.99 10.94
CA TYR A 496 6.73 -9.21 9.77
C TYR A 496 7.10 -7.77 10.10
N VAL A 497 7.96 -7.20 9.26
CA VAL A 497 8.23 -5.76 9.19
C VAL A 497 7.51 -5.20 8.00
N SER A 498 6.77 -4.12 8.15
CA SER A 498 6.19 -3.39 7.02
C SER A 498 5.98 -1.90 7.35
N HIS A 499 6.05 -1.06 6.31
CA HIS A 499 5.70 0.35 6.34
C HIS A 499 4.36 0.65 5.65
N ASP A 500 3.64 -0.38 5.21
CA ASP A 500 2.32 -0.25 4.61
C ASP A 500 1.23 -0.31 5.70
N ARG A 501 0.68 0.86 6.05
CA ARG A 501 -0.35 1.01 7.09
C ARG A 501 -1.60 0.20 6.80
N TYR A 502 -2.03 0.15 5.53
CA TYR A 502 -3.21 -0.60 5.13
C TYR A 502 -2.99 -2.10 5.34
N PHE A 503 -1.83 -2.60 4.89
CA PHE A 503 -1.43 -3.99 5.09
C PHE A 503 -1.37 -4.37 6.57
N ILE A 504 -0.71 -3.53 7.41
CA ILE A 504 -0.65 -3.75 8.86
C ILE A 504 -2.06 -3.77 9.47
N ASN A 505 -2.92 -2.82 9.07
CA ASN A 505 -4.27 -2.72 9.62
C ASN A 505 -5.14 -3.94 9.31
N GLN A 506 -4.96 -4.54 8.12
CA GLN A 506 -5.71 -5.72 7.68
C GLN A 506 -5.18 -7.04 8.25
N THR A 507 -3.89 -7.14 8.51
CA THR A 507 -3.25 -8.44 8.82
C THR A 507 -2.75 -8.57 10.25
N ALA A 508 -2.41 -7.46 10.94
CA ALA A 508 -1.85 -7.51 12.29
C ALA A 508 -2.91 -7.80 13.36
N THR A 509 -2.60 -8.72 14.26
CA THR A 509 -3.32 -8.92 15.53
C THR A 509 -2.61 -8.23 16.69
N ARG A 510 -1.32 -7.90 16.51
CA ARG A 510 -0.44 -7.27 17.49
C ARG A 510 0.63 -6.47 16.79
N ILE A 511 0.96 -5.30 17.34
CA ILE A 511 2.02 -4.43 16.85
C ILE A 511 3.09 -4.26 17.92
N MET A 512 4.35 -4.37 17.53
CA MET A 512 5.53 -4.08 18.34
C MET A 512 6.25 -2.88 17.74
N ASP A 513 6.21 -1.74 18.43
CA ASP A 513 6.89 -0.51 18.00
C ASP A 513 8.27 -0.42 18.67
N LEU A 514 9.32 -0.33 17.85
CA LEU A 514 10.70 -0.23 18.31
C LEU A 514 11.06 1.25 18.54
N VAL A 515 10.91 1.70 19.78
CA VAL A 515 11.14 3.08 20.21
C VAL A 515 12.22 3.10 21.28
N ASN A 516 13.18 4.03 21.16
CA ASN A 516 14.28 4.20 22.14
C ASN A 516 14.99 2.88 22.50
N HIS A 517 15.32 2.07 21.49
CA HIS A 517 16.02 0.77 21.59
C HIS A 517 15.24 -0.35 22.28
N THR A 518 13.96 -0.15 22.62
CA THR A 518 13.08 -1.13 23.28
C THR A 518 11.76 -1.30 22.54
N PHE A 519 11.02 -2.40 22.80
CA PHE A 519 9.70 -2.62 22.22
C PHE A 519 8.58 -2.10 23.11
N VAL A 520 7.67 -1.35 22.50
CA VAL A 520 6.34 -1.04 23.05
C VAL A 520 5.30 -1.93 22.36
N ASN A 521 4.50 -2.66 23.15
CA ASN A 521 3.52 -3.62 22.63
C ASN A 521 2.11 -3.03 22.56
N TYR A 522 1.45 -3.22 21.43
CA TYR A 522 0.06 -2.82 21.18
C TYR A 522 -0.73 -4.04 20.72
N ILE A 523 -1.76 -4.45 21.48
CA ILE A 523 -2.58 -5.62 21.17
C ILE A 523 -3.76 -5.14 20.33
N GLY A 524 -3.63 -5.20 19.03
CA GLY A 524 -4.63 -4.74 18.08
C GLY A 524 -4.03 -4.45 16.71
N ASN A 525 -4.83 -3.83 15.87
CA ASN A 525 -4.46 -3.40 14.52
C ASN A 525 -3.82 -2.00 14.52
N TYR A 526 -3.59 -1.44 13.32
CA TYR A 526 -2.94 -0.14 13.17
C TYR A 526 -3.79 1.04 13.70
N ASP A 527 -5.13 0.95 13.59
CA ASP A 527 -6.03 1.99 14.12
C ASP A 527 -5.93 2.06 15.66
N TYR A 528 -5.94 0.91 16.32
CA TYR A 528 -5.72 0.84 17.78
C TYR A 528 -4.34 1.39 18.19
N TYR A 529 -3.30 1.09 17.40
CA TYR A 529 -1.97 1.66 17.64
C TYR A 529 -2.01 3.20 17.60
N LEU A 530 -2.68 3.80 16.61
CA LEU A 530 -2.78 5.26 16.51
C LEU A 530 -3.49 5.90 17.71
N GLU A 531 -4.56 5.27 18.21
CA GLU A 531 -5.28 5.77 19.39
C GLU A 531 -4.44 5.73 20.67
N LYS A 532 -3.64 4.69 20.83
CA LYS A 532 -2.90 4.43 22.09
C LYS A 532 -1.43 4.82 22.05
N LYS A 533 -0.91 5.26 20.90
CA LYS A 533 0.51 5.58 20.71
C LYS A 533 1.03 6.57 21.73
N GLU A 534 0.37 7.71 21.91
CA GLU A 534 0.81 8.78 22.79
C GLU A 534 0.79 8.35 24.26
N GLU A 535 -0.27 7.67 24.69
CA GLU A 535 -0.50 7.22 26.05
C GLU A 535 0.54 6.17 26.47
N LEU A 536 0.69 5.11 25.68
CA LEU A 536 1.59 4.00 26.01
C LEU A 536 3.06 4.38 25.83
N THR A 537 3.43 5.13 24.80
CA THR A 537 4.81 5.59 24.61
C THR A 537 5.27 6.47 25.78
N ALA A 538 4.39 7.37 26.29
CA ALA A 538 4.69 8.18 27.46
C ALA A 538 4.84 7.34 28.74
N ALA A 539 4.03 6.32 28.95
CA ALA A 539 4.13 5.40 30.08
C ALA A 539 5.46 4.63 30.07
N TYR A 540 5.86 4.06 28.93
CA TYR A 540 7.12 3.31 28.80
C TYR A 540 8.36 4.22 28.91
N SER A 541 8.32 5.45 28.41
CA SER A 541 9.43 6.41 28.56
C SER A 541 9.65 6.86 30.02
N ASN A 542 8.61 6.89 30.82
CA ASN A 542 8.69 7.20 32.26
C ASN A 542 9.25 6.01 33.07
N THR A 543 8.91 4.79 32.71
CA THR A 543 9.39 3.57 33.38
C THR A 543 10.89 3.37 33.17
N SER A 544 11.41 3.60 31.98
CA SER A 544 12.86 3.51 31.70
C SER A 544 13.69 4.58 32.39
N ARG A 545 13.14 5.75 32.74
CA ARG A 545 13.80 6.77 33.55
C ARG A 545 13.88 6.42 35.05
N LEU A 546 12.91 5.64 35.53
CA LEU A 546 12.89 5.19 36.94
C LEU A 546 13.87 4.03 37.20
N GLU A 547 14.07 3.14 36.22
CA GLU A 547 15.05 2.03 36.34
C GLU A 547 16.49 2.48 36.33
N ASN A 548 16.84 3.59 35.67
CA ASN A 548 18.20 4.16 35.69
C ASN A 548 18.57 4.87 36.99
N ASN A 549 17.64 5.07 37.93
CA ASN A 549 17.89 5.75 39.21
C ASN A 549 17.80 4.86 40.46
N SER A 550 17.54 3.54 40.30
CA SER A 550 17.43 2.63 41.44
C SER A 550 18.18 1.31 41.24
N SER A 551 19.49 1.34 41.43
CA SER A 551 20.24 0.12 41.72
C SER A 551 19.97 -0.31 43.16
N SER A 552 18.80 -0.88 43.44
CA SER A 552 18.51 -1.77 44.59
C SER A 552 16.99 -1.82 44.85
N ALA A 553 16.29 -2.66 44.14
CA ALA A 553 15.07 -3.37 44.56
C ALA A 553 14.45 -4.08 43.33
N THR A 554 14.96 -5.25 43.07
CA THR A 554 14.41 -6.15 42.06
C THR A 554 13.61 -7.24 42.75
N THR A 555 12.32 -7.36 42.47
CA THR A 555 11.63 -8.66 42.28
C THR A 555 10.12 -8.58 42.02
N ASP A 556 9.46 -7.42 42.25
CA ASP A 556 7.97 -7.43 42.19
C ASP A 556 7.33 -6.78 40.94
N LEU A 557 8.09 -6.07 40.08
CA LEU A 557 7.50 -5.35 38.93
C LEU A 557 7.29 -6.22 37.67
N ALA A 558 7.95 -7.36 37.57
CA ALA A 558 7.75 -8.31 36.47
C ALA A 558 6.45 -9.13 36.60
N SER A 559 5.87 -9.18 37.81
CA SER A 559 4.58 -9.83 38.06
C SER A 559 3.39 -8.92 37.72
N ASP A 560 3.51 -7.60 37.95
CA ASP A 560 2.44 -6.65 37.67
C ASP A 560 2.24 -6.40 36.16
N SER A 561 3.29 -6.40 35.37
CA SER A 561 3.17 -6.27 33.91
C SER A 561 2.54 -7.51 33.25
N LYS A 562 2.77 -8.71 33.80
CA LYS A 562 2.10 -9.94 33.36
C LYS A 562 0.64 -10.00 33.76
N LEU A 563 0.29 -9.51 34.93
CA LEU A 563 -1.07 -9.42 35.44
C LEU A 563 -1.89 -8.39 34.64
N SER A 564 -1.34 -7.21 34.37
CA SER A 564 -2.00 -6.19 33.53
C SER A 564 -2.19 -6.66 32.08
N TRP A 565 -1.26 -7.46 31.54
CA TRP A 565 -1.37 -8.04 30.21
C TRP A 565 -2.48 -9.12 30.13
N GLN A 566 -2.63 -9.96 31.16
CA GLN A 566 -3.71 -10.94 31.23
C GLN A 566 -5.08 -10.27 31.39
N GLU A 567 -5.18 -9.25 32.24
CA GLU A 567 -6.39 -8.46 32.42
C GLU A 567 -6.81 -7.70 31.16
N GLN A 568 -5.86 -7.10 30.43
CA GLN A 568 -6.12 -6.46 29.14
C GLN A 568 -6.57 -7.46 28.06
N LYS A 569 -5.99 -8.66 28.03
CA LYS A 569 -6.36 -9.72 27.09
C LYS A 569 -7.76 -10.26 27.38
N GLU A 570 -8.11 -10.39 28.67
CA GLU A 570 -9.45 -10.81 29.08
C GLU A 570 -10.49 -9.71 28.81
N ALA A 571 -10.15 -8.45 29.01
CA ALA A 571 -11.01 -7.31 28.69
C ALA A 571 -11.28 -7.23 27.18
N GLN A 572 -10.24 -7.33 26.34
CA GLN A 572 -10.41 -7.36 24.88
C GLN A 572 -11.16 -8.60 24.37
N ALA A 573 -10.93 -9.77 24.99
CA ALA A 573 -11.67 -10.97 24.64
C ALA A 573 -13.17 -10.82 24.97
N LYS A 574 -13.51 -10.13 26.07
CA LYS A 574 -14.89 -9.80 26.43
C LYS A 574 -15.49 -8.78 25.45
N GLU A 575 -14.73 -7.76 25.08
CA GLU A 575 -15.16 -6.72 24.14
C GLU A 575 -15.38 -7.27 22.73
N ARG A 576 -14.47 -8.14 22.25
CA ARG A 576 -14.66 -8.85 20.96
C ARG A 576 -15.86 -9.81 20.98
N LYS A 577 -16.10 -10.51 22.10
CA LYS A 577 -17.28 -11.34 22.23
C LYS A 577 -18.54 -10.49 22.19
N ARG A 578 -18.55 -9.36 22.91
CA ARG A 578 -19.67 -8.40 22.92
C ARG A 578 -19.92 -7.83 21.52
N ALA A 579 -18.88 -7.38 20.81
CA ALA A 579 -18.99 -6.86 19.44
C ALA A 579 -19.50 -7.92 18.45
N ASN A 580 -19.03 -9.17 18.56
CA ASN A 580 -19.50 -10.26 17.71
C ASN A 580 -20.95 -10.68 18.04
N GLU A 581 -21.35 -10.64 19.31
CA GLU A 581 -22.73 -10.88 19.70
C GLU A 581 -23.64 -9.75 19.24
N PHE A 582 -23.21 -8.50 19.37
CA PHE A 582 -23.92 -7.33 18.86
C PHE A 582 -24.19 -7.46 17.35
N LYS A 583 -23.16 -7.73 16.56
CA LYS A 583 -23.28 -7.91 15.10
C LYS A 583 -24.21 -9.06 14.72
N LYS A 584 -24.12 -10.19 15.40
CA LYS A 584 -25.02 -11.33 15.17
C LYS A 584 -26.48 -11.01 15.52
N THR A 585 -26.71 -10.24 16.58
CA THR A 585 -28.05 -9.81 16.98
C THR A 585 -28.63 -8.85 15.95
N GLU A 586 -27.83 -7.90 15.46
CA GLU A 586 -28.20 -6.96 14.41
C GLU A 586 -28.53 -7.66 13.07
N GLU A 587 -27.70 -8.61 12.63
CA GLU A 587 -27.96 -9.43 11.44
C GLU A 587 -29.25 -10.25 11.59
N ARG A 588 -29.51 -10.80 12.78
CA ARG A 588 -30.72 -11.60 13.03
C ARG A 588 -31.99 -10.72 13.05
N ILE A 589 -31.90 -9.54 13.62
CA ILE A 589 -32.99 -8.54 13.60
C ILE A 589 -33.36 -8.20 12.16
N GLY A 590 -32.36 -7.87 11.31
CA GLY A 590 -32.59 -7.54 9.91
C GLY A 590 -33.29 -8.65 9.12
N VAL A 591 -32.88 -9.91 9.32
CA VAL A 591 -33.53 -11.07 8.66
C VAL A 591 -34.97 -11.25 9.12
N LEU A 592 -35.27 -11.02 10.38
CA LEU A 592 -36.65 -11.14 10.94
C LEU A 592 -37.54 -9.98 10.52
N GLU A 593 -37.03 -8.76 10.42
CA GLU A 593 -37.75 -7.60 9.88
C GLU A 593 -38.10 -7.78 8.41
N ASP A 594 -37.14 -8.26 7.58
CA ASP A 594 -37.40 -8.57 6.17
C ASP A 594 -38.48 -9.65 6.02
N ARG A 595 -38.42 -10.68 6.87
CA ARG A 595 -39.43 -11.74 6.86
C ARG A 595 -40.81 -11.26 7.35
N SER A 596 -40.88 -10.40 8.36
CA SER A 596 -42.13 -9.77 8.81
C SER A 596 -42.75 -8.93 7.69
N ALA A 597 -41.93 -8.15 6.96
CA ALA A 597 -42.40 -7.36 5.82
C ALA A 597 -42.91 -8.25 4.65
N GLU A 598 -42.24 -9.40 4.37
CA GLU A 598 -42.72 -10.37 3.41
C GLU A 598 -44.10 -10.96 3.82
N ILE A 599 -44.28 -11.30 5.08
CA ILE A 599 -45.56 -11.82 5.60
C ILE A 599 -46.67 -10.77 5.42
N ASP A 600 -46.40 -9.49 5.70
CA ASP A 600 -47.36 -8.40 5.49
C ASP A 600 -47.77 -8.27 4.01
N ILE A 601 -46.83 -8.39 3.10
CA ILE A 601 -47.12 -8.40 1.66
C ILE A 601 -47.94 -9.62 1.24
N LEU A 602 -47.61 -10.81 1.78
CA LEU A 602 -48.32 -12.05 1.49
C LEU A 602 -49.76 -12.01 2.05
N MET A 603 -49.97 -11.45 3.24
CA MET A 603 -51.29 -11.30 3.85
C MET A 603 -52.16 -10.30 3.09
N ALA A 604 -51.61 -9.35 2.36
CA ALA A 604 -52.32 -8.40 1.50
C ALA A 604 -52.77 -9.00 0.13
N GLN A 605 -52.29 -10.18 -0.22
CA GLN A 605 -52.68 -10.83 -1.50
C GLN A 605 -54.06 -11.46 -1.41
N GLU A 606 -54.88 -11.28 -2.46
CA GLU A 606 -56.29 -11.73 -2.53
C GLU A 606 -56.46 -13.25 -2.38
N GLU A 607 -55.43 -14.03 -2.85
CA GLU A 607 -55.40 -15.49 -2.74
C GLU A 607 -55.16 -16.00 -1.31
N VAL A 608 -54.47 -15.22 -0.49
CA VAL A 608 -54.17 -15.56 0.91
C VAL A 608 -55.29 -15.08 1.82
N TYR A 609 -55.80 -13.88 1.60
CA TYR A 609 -56.89 -13.27 2.35
C TYR A 609 -58.22 -14.10 2.27
N THR A 610 -58.45 -14.79 1.16
CA THR A 610 -59.63 -15.67 1.00
C THR A 610 -59.47 -17.06 1.63
N ASN A 611 -58.24 -17.43 2.04
CA ASN A 611 -57.94 -18.73 2.64
C ASN A 611 -57.66 -18.61 4.15
N SER A 612 -58.71 -18.90 4.96
CA SER A 612 -58.63 -18.71 6.41
C SER A 612 -57.53 -19.54 7.13
N VAL A 613 -57.12 -20.71 6.57
CA VAL A 613 -56.09 -21.55 7.17
C VAL A 613 -54.69 -20.93 6.95
N LYS A 614 -54.39 -20.51 5.68
CA LYS A 614 -53.12 -19.84 5.38
C LYS A 614 -52.98 -18.51 6.12
N CYS A 615 -54.05 -17.76 6.24
CA CYS A 615 -54.08 -16.50 6.98
C CYS A 615 -53.78 -16.70 8.48
N GLN A 616 -54.29 -17.77 9.09
CA GLN A 616 -54.01 -18.15 10.48
C GLN A 616 -52.54 -18.61 10.67
N GLU A 617 -51.99 -19.37 9.72
CA GLU A 617 -50.60 -19.81 9.78
C GLU A 617 -49.62 -18.63 9.68
N LEU A 618 -49.84 -17.71 8.75
CA LEU A 618 -49.03 -16.51 8.60
C LEU A 618 -49.16 -15.54 9.78
N ALA A 619 -50.38 -15.40 10.35
CA ALA A 619 -50.58 -14.60 11.55
C ALA A 619 -49.86 -15.18 12.76
N LYS A 620 -49.80 -16.51 12.88
CA LYS A 620 -49.03 -17.18 13.93
C LYS A 620 -47.53 -17.01 13.75
N GLU A 621 -47.02 -17.22 12.54
CA GLU A 621 -45.60 -16.98 12.19
C GLU A 621 -45.21 -15.53 12.51
N ARG A 622 -46.03 -14.55 12.17
CA ARG A 622 -45.81 -13.15 12.50
C ARG A 622 -45.72 -12.90 13.99
N ALA A 623 -46.66 -13.44 14.77
CA ALA A 623 -46.65 -13.29 16.23
C ALA A 623 -45.39 -13.92 16.89
N GLU A 624 -44.89 -15.03 16.33
CA GLU A 624 -43.65 -15.65 16.79
C GLU A 624 -42.43 -14.78 16.43
N ILE A 625 -42.40 -14.17 15.24
CA ILE A 625 -41.35 -13.23 14.80
C ILE A 625 -41.38 -11.95 15.67
N ASP A 626 -42.56 -11.37 15.93
CA ASP A 626 -42.67 -10.17 16.74
C ASP A 626 -42.18 -10.41 18.18
N ALA A 627 -42.49 -11.57 18.77
CA ALA A 627 -41.97 -11.95 20.09
C ALA A 627 -40.45 -12.18 20.11
N GLU A 628 -39.88 -12.78 19.03
CA GLU A 628 -38.43 -12.96 18.90
C GLU A 628 -37.72 -11.60 18.68
N LEU A 629 -38.31 -10.70 17.92
CA LEU A 629 -37.80 -9.33 17.72
C LEU A 629 -37.76 -8.54 19.02
N GLU A 630 -38.78 -8.61 19.85
CA GLU A 630 -38.85 -7.91 21.15
C GLU A 630 -37.69 -8.35 22.06
N THR A 631 -37.43 -9.66 22.16
CA THR A 631 -36.31 -10.19 22.94
C THR A 631 -34.93 -9.85 22.35
N LEU A 632 -34.82 -9.75 21.01
CA LEU A 632 -33.56 -9.37 20.34
C LEU A 632 -33.29 -7.87 20.48
N TYR A 633 -34.31 -7.01 20.48
CA TYR A 633 -34.12 -5.58 20.71
C TYR A 633 -33.70 -5.30 22.17
N GLU A 634 -34.30 -5.97 23.18
CA GLU A 634 -33.81 -5.87 24.56
C GLU A 634 -32.33 -6.27 24.67
N LYS A 635 -31.95 -7.38 24.03
CA LYS A 635 -30.56 -7.84 24.01
C LYS A 635 -29.62 -6.91 23.22
N TRP A 636 -30.13 -6.29 22.19
CA TRP A 636 -29.38 -5.31 21.37
C TRP A 636 -29.12 -4.03 22.19
N GLU A 637 -30.10 -3.54 22.97
CA GLU A 637 -29.94 -2.42 23.90
C GLU A 637 -28.91 -2.73 24.99
N GLU A 638 -28.97 -3.92 25.62
CA GLU A 638 -28.01 -4.35 26.65
C GLU A 638 -26.56 -4.44 26.08
N LEU A 639 -26.42 -4.78 24.82
CA LEU A 639 -25.12 -4.88 24.16
C LEU A 639 -24.63 -3.52 23.62
N ALA A 640 -25.50 -2.55 23.42
CA ALA A 640 -25.16 -1.19 22.94
C ALA A 640 -24.71 -0.27 24.10
N GLU A 641 -25.21 -0.50 25.35
CA GLU A 641 -24.71 0.17 26.56
C GLU A 641 -23.33 -0.40 26.97
#